data_f81ba7fd0edcb0fa75ce41ee77fc7f9d
#
_entry.id   f81ba7fd0edcb0fa75ce41ee77fc7f9d
#
_cell.length_a   1.000
_cell.length_b   1.000
_cell.length_c   1.000
_cell.angle_alpha   90.00
_cell.angle_beta   90.00
_cell.angle_gamma   90.00
#
_symmetry.space_group_name_H-M   'P 1'
#
loop_
_entity.id
_entity.type
_entity.pdbx_description
1 polymer ?
#
loop_
_entity_poly.entity_id
_entity_poly.type
_entity_poly.pdbx_seq_one_letter_code
_entity_poly.pdbx_strand_id
1 'polypeptide(L)'
;MAHLLRGKQSGIQNDLSAGISPDHFNPDDLARFGINSQVSCLAYDPVQSLLAVGTKSSQYGPGQIYVFGRQRVQVTLPLPRSGASAVTLLFVAEKLVCLTSKHEISVYSLELRKLLASHSLPGVVSAMCTDPMLDYALLGLQTGELLAYDLDRQTLAPFRIPNLWLQVDPKARTCAVVALQYHPRDIGTLLIGYTHGAVIYSFKLAKAMRFFQYEIPRGAPGGDGDPATMNVVRRPRLMQATWHPTGTFIMTGYDDSSIVFWDTLKDGRMIMARTLTDTNIATPGAPIAANSMSNAGMMAVKEPLFRVAWCANQDPEDTAIVIAGGQSTKSPMKGLTLFEMSRTPVYATSTWESLTRYFDSPKRQRVLPTPPGAEVVDFCLIPRSTPHFAGAHDPLAIIALLSSGELLTLTFPSGMPISPTNQLHPSLTFVHPYLKHINAAQVSRERWLGMTERRQQGPPILRGGVEAAGRIRRHESRNIIQTTHADGVVRLWDVGHGDEIENDKVVQVDVQRAVGHFDNVQVTQTSLAGASGELAVGLRGGELIVFRWGSNKSTGREPSAPGSNQVGTLTNVADRIEPSLSEGLMPATLLDQKDGPVTAVKMSDVGFVAAGFEGGSVVVIDMRGPAIIYSATVHDFSKGHKGGSSRRRASGGVAPKPEWATQIEFSVMMLDGDDYSSILLHIGTNLGHLGTFKILPDPSGRYTVQYVGSMALDNRIMYMAPINADSGKPASASQNAVSSLRTGLRVNGVLLAVTPTSIHIFRPATAKGAHKSFDSFFCDAAGISCYQDQSQALIGLFGDGNARAYSLPALREIASRNLTNILDVRRQSDAVITPTGHILGFTGPSELALLNIWGVGDSLPRSQDRLFNPEALIPPRPTISTVQWVTGTQYITPADMDVLISGPDRPPSQRMIAQQAAEAEEARRAGRAGASRQATAAANAAAGGSGSEEGYWAYMQRQVQERTEKLGLVGDSMENLEQNSASWAEEASKFVGRQKRGLVTGLVKAKFGL
;
A
#
# COMPACT_ATOMS: atom_id res chain seq x y z
N MET A 1 -54.72 -38.98 7.05
CA MET A 1 -53.44 -38.40 7.54
C MET A 1 -52.60 -37.69 6.44
N ALA A 2 -52.84 -37.90 5.15
CA ALA A 2 -52.13 -37.22 4.06
C ALA A 2 -52.53 -35.72 3.83
N HIS A 3 -53.65 -35.28 4.37
CA HIS A 3 -54.13 -33.89 4.25
C HIS A 3 -53.61 -32.93 5.31
N LEU A 4 -52.98 -33.42 6.41
CA LEU A 4 -52.42 -32.59 7.48
C LEU A 4 -50.95 -32.23 7.26
N LEU A 5 -50.28 -32.80 6.25
CA LEU A 5 -48.91 -32.50 5.85
C LEU A 5 -48.77 -31.45 4.71
N ARG A 6 -49.89 -30.86 4.25
CA ARG A 6 -49.87 -29.73 3.28
C ARG A 6 -49.54 -28.38 3.88
N GLY A 7 -49.02 -28.36 5.10
CA GLY A 7 -48.52 -27.14 5.70
C GLY A 7 -47.19 -26.70 5.10
N LYS A 8 -47.21 -25.57 4.41
CA LYS A 8 -46.03 -24.79 4.02
C LYS A 8 -45.15 -25.38 2.91
N GLN A 9 -45.71 -25.59 1.74
CA GLN A 9 -44.89 -25.85 0.54
C GLN A 9 -44.15 -24.55 0.15
N SER A 10 -42.83 -24.63 0.10
CA SER A 10 -41.92 -23.52 -0.31
C SER A 10 -42.06 -23.18 -1.80
N GLY A 11 -42.78 -23.96 -2.55
CA GLY A 11 -42.83 -23.85 -4.02
C GLY A 11 -41.71 -24.60 -4.74
N ILE A 12 -40.62 -24.94 -4.07
CA ILE A 12 -39.53 -25.77 -4.57
C ILE A 12 -39.83 -27.23 -4.22
N GLN A 13 -39.87 -28.10 -5.23
CA GLN A 13 -40.20 -29.53 -5.05
C GLN A 13 -38.93 -30.37 -4.81
N ASN A 14 -37.84 -30.01 -5.41
CA ASN A 14 -36.57 -30.72 -5.32
C ASN A 14 -35.72 -30.22 -4.12
N ASP A 15 -34.91 -31.11 -3.55
CA ASP A 15 -33.91 -30.72 -2.58
C ASP A 15 -32.69 -30.10 -3.31
N LEU A 16 -32.57 -28.80 -3.25
CA LEU A 16 -31.47 -28.07 -3.88
C LEU A 16 -30.15 -28.26 -3.15
N SER A 17 -30.18 -28.76 -1.92
CA SER A 17 -28.97 -29.01 -1.10
C SER A 17 -28.56 -30.49 -1.13
N ALA A 18 -29.16 -31.28 -1.99
CA ALA A 18 -28.82 -32.71 -2.14
C ALA A 18 -27.34 -32.85 -2.47
N GLY A 19 -26.61 -33.69 -1.72
CA GLY A 19 -25.16 -33.90 -1.87
C GLY A 19 -24.28 -33.00 -1.01
N ILE A 20 -24.83 -32.01 -0.29
CA ILE A 20 -24.07 -31.24 0.69
C ILE A 20 -24.12 -31.90 2.05
N SER A 21 -22.99 -32.38 2.55
CA SER A 21 -22.85 -32.92 3.92
C SER A 21 -22.20 -31.89 4.84
N PRO A 22 -22.30 -32.06 6.18
CA PRO A 22 -21.62 -31.19 7.14
C PRO A 22 -20.11 -31.09 6.95
N ASP A 23 -19.48 -32.14 6.43
CA ASP A 23 -18.04 -32.21 6.20
C ASP A 23 -17.58 -31.34 5.00
N HIS A 24 -18.48 -31.03 4.08
CA HIS A 24 -18.18 -30.14 2.96
C HIS A 24 -18.17 -28.67 3.37
N PHE A 25 -18.83 -28.28 4.45
CA PHE A 25 -18.86 -26.93 4.96
C PHE A 25 -17.69 -26.70 5.93
N ASN A 26 -16.51 -26.43 5.39
CA ASN A 26 -15.29 -26.25 6.17
C ASN A 26 -14.40 -25.17 5.50
N PRO A 27 -14.65 -23.89 5.78
CA PRO A 27 -14.02 -22.79 5.06
C PRO A 27 -12.50 -22.81 5.08
N ASP A 28 -11.88 -22.63 3.90
CA ASP A 28 -10.46 -22.45 3.69
C ASP A 28 -10.12 -20.97 3.54
N ASP A 29 -9.02 -20.53 4.15
CA ASP A 29 -8.50 -19.18 3.98
C ASP A 29 -7.56 -19.15 2.75
N LEU A 30 -8.04 -18.62 1.62
CA LEU A 30 -7.35 -18.69 0.34
C LEU A 30 -6.39 -17.54 0.08
N ALA A 31 -6.82 -16.30 0.36
CA ALA A 31 -6.04 -15.11 0.04
C ALA A 31 -6.38 -13.93 0.96
N ARG A 32 -5.44 -13.03 1.12
CA ARG A 32 -5.59 -11.78 1.85
C ARG A 32 -5.28 -10.60 0.95
N PHE A 33 -6.07 -9.54 1.05
CA PHE A 33 -5.93 -8.31 0.31
C PHE A 33 -5.92 -7.14 1.28
N GLY A 34 -5.01 -6.17 1.07
CA GLY A 34 -4.91 -5.03 1.96
C GLY A 34 -3.85 -5.18 3.05
N ILE A 35 -3.96 -4.39 4.11
CA ILE A 35 -2.99 -4.28 5.20
C ILE A 35 -3.73 -4.39 6.53
N ASN A 36 -3.24 -5.25 7.44
CA ASN A 36 -3.95 -5.65 8.66
C ASN A 36 -4.12 -4.54 9.71
N SER A 37 -3.31 -3.49 9.65
CA SER A 37 -3.31 -2.43 10.66
C SER A 37 -2.73 -1.13 10.10
N GLN A 38 -2.62 -0.11 10.92
CA GLN A 38 -2.02 1.17 10.56
C GLN A 38 -0.55 1.00 10.16
N VAL A 39 -0.16 1.57 9.03
CA VAL A 39 1.23 1.60 8.58
C VAL A 39 2.07 2.43 9.54
N SER A 40 3.24 1.94 9.91
CA SER A 40 4.17 2.58 10.85
C SER A 40 5.50 2.99 10.21
N CYS A 41 5.95 2.28 9.19
CA CYS A 41 7.21 2.55 8.51
C CYS A 41 7.24 1.99 7.09
N LEU A 42 8.13 2.55 6.27
CA LEU A 42 8.35 2.19 4.88
C LEU A 42 9.83 1.92 4.61
N ALA A 43 10.11 1.04 3.66
CA ALA A 43 11.43 0.91 3.05
C ALA A 43 11.31 0.55 1.57
N TYR A 44 12.20 1.06 0.76
CA TYR A 44 12.29 0.73 -0.67
C TYR A 44 13.68 0.14 -0.98
N ASP A 45 13.70 -0.95 -1.73
CA ASP A 45 14.92 -1.56 -2.23
C ASP A 45 15.26 -1.03 -3.64
N PRO A 46 16.30 -0.21 -3.79
CA PRO A 46 16.67 0.33 -5.09
C PRO A 46 17.31 -0.70 -6.02
N VAL A 47 17.72 -1.86 -5.52
CA VAL A 47 18.32 -2.93 -6.33
C VAL A 47 17.25 -3.88 -6.84
N GLN A 48 16.41 -4.39 -5.96
CA GLN A 48 15.33 -5.34 -6.30
C GLN A 48 14.04 -4.66 -6.74
N SER A 49 13.90 -3.33 -6.54
CA SER A 49 12.66 -2.58 -6.79
C SER A 49 11.45 -3.15 -6.04
N LEU A 50 11.63 -3.35 -4.74
CA LEU A 50 10.61 -3.83 -3.81
C LEU A 50 10.26 -2.75 -2.80
N LEU A 51 9.00 -2.70 -2.39
CA LEU A 51 8.51 -1.84 -1.31
C LEU A 51 8.13 -2.70 -0.10
N ALA A 52 8.72 -2.44 1.05
CA ALA A 52 8.31 -3.03 2.32
C ALA A 52 7.49 -2.01 3.14
N VAL A 53 6.39 -2.49 3.70
CA VAL A 53 5.46 -1.73 4.53
C VAL A 53 5.32 -2.44 5.86
N GLY A 54 5.70 -1.78 6.96
CA GLY A 54 5.54 -2.31 8.31
C GLY A 54 4.30 -1.74 8.99
N THR A 55 3.63 -2.54 9.81
CA THR A 55 2.40 -2.14 10.52
C THR A 55 2.55 -2.16 12.03
N LYS A 56 1.66 -1.41 12.70
CA LYS A 56 1.52 -1.42 14.16
C LYS A 56 0.80 -2.67 14.61
N SER A 57 1.09 -3.12 15.85
CA SER A 57 0.24 -4.12 16.51
C SER A 57 -1.14 -3.52 16.80
N SER A 58 -2.17 -4.35 16.73
CA SER A 58 -3.54 -3.97 17.00
C SER A 58 -4.27 -5.05 17.79
N GLN A 59 -5.54 -4.85 18.11
CA GLN A 59 -6.39 -5.87 18.71
C GLN A 59 -6.58 -7.10 17.81
N TYR A 60 -6.26 -7.01 16.52
CA TYR A 60 -6.38 -8.09 15.53
C TYR A 60 -5.09 -8.94 15.42
N GLY A 61 -4.03 -8.57 16.12
CA GLY A 61 -2.78 -9.33 16.13
C GLY A 61 -1.52 -8.45 16.19
N PRO A 62 -0.34 -9.09 16.12
CA PRO A 62 0.92 -8.39 16.03
C PRO A 62 1.01 -7.62 14.70
N GLY A 63 1.90 -6.63 14.63
CA GLY A 63 2.26 -6.01 13.38
C GLY A 63 2.81 -7.02 12.39
N GLN A 64 2.74 -6.69 11.12
CA GLN A 64 3.24 -7.51 10.02
C GLN A 64 4.08 -6.66 9.08
N ILE A 65 4.87 -7.31 8.25
CA ILE A 65 5.61 -6.67 7.18
C ILE A 65 5.07 -7.20 5.87
N TYR A 66 4.63 -6.31 5.01
CA TYR A 66 4.19 -6.61 3.65
C TYR A 66 5.28 -6.19 2.68
N VAL A 67 5.70 -7.08 1.80
CA VAL A 67 6.66 -6.77 0.74
C VAL A 67 5.95 -6.86 -0.60
N PHE A 68 5.94 -5.75 -1.32
CA PHE A 68 5.27 -5.59 -2.61
C PHE A 68 6.30 -5.46 -3.73
N GLY A 69 5.99 -6.08 -4.85
CA GLY A 69 6.73 -5.97 -6.11
C GLY A 69 5.84 -5.53 -7.27
N ARG A 70 6.21 -5.98 -8.48
CA ARG A 70 5.44 -5.68 -9.69
C ARG A 70 4.08 -6.37 -9.68
N GLN A 71 3.07 -5.72 -10.26
CA GLN A 71 1.72 -6.27 -10.42
C GLN A 71 1.12 -6.76 -9.09
N ARG A 72 0.89 -8.06 -8.94
CA ARG A 72 0.27 -8.69 -7.77
C ARG A 72 1.23 -9.37 -6.81
N VAL A 73 2.56 -9.19 -6.99
CA VAL A 73 3.55 -9.73 -6.08
C VAL A 73 3.36 -9.17 -4.67
N GLN A 74 3.00 -10.04 -3.75
CA GLN A 74 2.84 -9.71 -2.34
C GLN A 74 3.29 -10.87 -1.45
N VAL A 75 4.17 -10.58 -0.50
CA VAL A 75 4.58 -11.53 0.55
C VAL A 75 4.36 -10.88 1.91
N THR A 76 3.71 -11.59 2.82
CA THR A 76 3.50 -11.15 4.19
C THR A 76 4.46 -11.87 5.13
N LEU A 77 5.20 -11.12 5.93
CA LEU A 77 6.16 -11.62 6.88
C LEU A 77 5.68 -11.26 8.29
N PRO A 78 5.27 -12.24 9.12
CA PRO A 78 4.78 -11.96 10.46
C PRO A 78 5.93 -11.54 11.39
N LEU A 79 5.66 -10.61 12.32
CA LEU A 79 6.58 -10.31 13.42
C LEU A 79 6.58 -11.45 14.44
N PRO A 80 7.75 -11.82 15.00
CA PRO A 80 7.89 -13.03 15.82
C PRO A 80 7.23 -12.91 17.19
N ARG A 81 7.05 -11.70 17.72
CA ARG A 81 6.55 -11.47 19.08
C ARG A 81 5.16 -10.85 19.08
N SER A 82 4.28 -11.40 19.89
CA SER A 82 2.95 -10.85 20.13
C SER A 82 3.02 -9.40 20.62
N GLY A 83 2.14 -8.53 20.11
CA GLY A 83 2.09 -7.11 20.42
C GLY A 83 3.29 -6.30 19.93
N ALA A 84 4.16 -6.84 19.08
CA ALA A 84 5.23 -6.09 18.44
C ALA A 84 4.68 -5.29 17.23
N SER A 85 5.22 -4.07 17.05
CA SER A 85 5.00 -3.21 15.89
C SER A 85 6.32 -3.06 15.12
N ALA A 86 6.28 -2.94 13.81
CA ALA A 86 7.45 -2.56 13.04
C ALA A 86 7.77 -1.08 13.28
N VAL A 87 9.04 -0.74 13.50
CA VAL A 87 9.50 0.64 13.77
C VAL A 87 10.37 1.14 12.63
N THR A 88 11.31 0.32 12.17
CA THR A 88 12.22 0.66 11.07
C THR A 88 12.43 -0.58 10.21
N LEU A 89 12.42 -0.38 8.91
CA LEU A 89 12.69 -1.41 7.91
C LEU A 89 13.87 -0.98 7.04
N LEU A 90 14.78 -1.90 6.72
CA LEU A 90 15.88 -1.67 5.80
C LEU A 90 16.14 -2.93 4.96
N PHE A 91 16.37 -2.75 3.66
CA PHE A 91 16.82 -3.81 2.76
C PHE A 91 18.34 -3.89 2.71
N VAL A 92 18.86 -5.10 2.70
CA VAL A 92 20.29 -5.37 2.52
C VAL A 92 20.43 -6.63 1.66
N ALA A 93 20.82 -6.46 0.41
CA ALA A 93 20.95 -7.57 -0.55
C ALA A 93 19.71 -8.49 -0.54
N GLU A 94 19.87 -9.78 -0.18
CA GLU A 94 18.80 -10.77 -0.11
C GLU A 94 18.01 -10.75 1.22
N LYS A 95 18.26 -9.76 2.09
CA LYS A 95 17.69 -9.70 3.45
C LYS A 95 16.85 -8.44 3.66
N LEU A 96 15.83 -8.57 4.48
CA LEU A 96 15.06 -7.46 5.05
C LEU A 96 15.25 -7.45 6.57
N VAL A 97 15.68 -6.31 7.09
CA VAL A 97 15.92 -6.10 8.52
C VAL A 97 14.79 -5.26 9.10
N CYS A 98 14.21 -5.71 10.21
CA CYS A 98 13.16 -5.00 10.93
C CYS A 98 13.58 -4.75 12.38
N LEU A 99 13.53 -3.49 12.81
CA LEU A 99 13.55 -3.13 14.21
C LEU A 99 12.11 -3.07 14.72
N THR A 100 11.84 -3.74 15.84
CA THR A 100 10.50 -3.77 16.44
C THR A 100 10.36 -2.84 17.64
N SER A 101 9.12 -2.50 17.99
CA SER A 101 8.79 -1.71 19.19
C SER A 101 9.15 -2.41 20.52
N LYS A 102 9.54 -3.70 20.48
CA LYS A 102 10.04 -4.47 21.62
C LYS A 102 11.57 -4.47 21.70
N HIS A 103 12.23 -3.57 20.96
CA HIS A 103 13.69 -3.46 20.89
C HIS A 103 14.38 -4.75 20.43
N GLU A 104 13.77 -5.40 19.44
CA GLU A 104 14.30 -6.59 18.79
C GLU A 104 14.68 -6.28 17.35
N ILE A 105 15.79 -6.86 16.90
CA ILE A 105 16.17 -6.89 15.50
C ILE A 105 15.72 -8.24 14.92
N SER A 106 14.93 -8.21 13.87
CA SER A 106 14.47 -9.39 13.13
C SER A 106 15.00 -9.34 11.71
N VAL A 107 15.61 -10.43 11.27
CA VAL A 107 16.19 -10.56 9.93
C VAL A 107 15.39 -11.58 9.12
N TYR A 108 14.91 -11.18 7.96
CA TYR A 108 14.14 -12.01 7.05
C TYR A 108 14.91 -12.26 5.77
N SER A 109 14.80 -13.48 5.21
CA SER A 109 15.26 -13.78 3.87
C SER A 109 14.19 -13.44 2.83
N LEU A 110 14.53 -12.65 1.84
CA LEU A 110 13.67 -12.37 0.69
C LEU A 110 13.55 -13.59 -0.23
N GLU A 111 14.61 -14.39 -0.35
CA GLU A 111 14.61 -15.62 -1.13
C GLU A 111 13.73 -16.70 -0.50
N LEU A 112 13.94 -16.98 0.80
CA LEU A 112 13.20 -18.00 1.54
C LEU A 112 11.84 -17.51 2.05
N ARG A 113 11.57 -16.19 2.02
CA ARG A 113 10.35 -15.54 2.50
C ARG A 113 10.00 -15.91 3.94
N LYS A 114 11.01 -15.99 4.80
CA LYS A 114 10.86 -16.38 6.21
C LYS A 114 11.80 -15.61 7.11
N LEU A 115 11.45 -15.61 8.41
CA LEU A 115 12.33 -15.13 9.47
C LEU A 115 13.57 -16.04 9.57
N LEU A 116 14.75 -15.44 9.53
CA LEU A 116 16.03 -16.11 9.77
C LEU A 116 16.40 -16.07 11.25
N ALA A 117 16.33 -14.89 11.84
CA ALA A 117 16.69 -14.69 13.25
C ALA A 117 15.92 -13.52 13.86
N SER A 118 15.73 -13.56 15.16
CA SER A 118 15.22 -12.43 15.95
C SER A 118 15.98 -12.39 17.28
N HIS A 119 16.55 -11.22 17.61
CA HIS A 119 17.35 -11.02 18.81
C HIS A 119 16.95 -9.76 19.56
N SER A 120 16.84 -9.85 20.88
CA SER A 120 16.71 -8.69 21.74
C SER A 120 18.02 -7.94 21.82
N LEU A 121 17.95 -6.61 21.71
CA LEU A 121 19.12 -5.74 21.71
C LEU A 121 19.45 -5.24 23.12
N PRO A 122 20.73 -4.97 23.42
CA PRO A 122 21.17 -4.56 24.76
C PRO A 122 20.77 -3.13 25.16
N GLY A 123 20.10 -2.40 24.27
CA GLY A 123 19.64 -1.03 24.51
C GLY A 123 18.57 -0.59 23.50
N VAL A 124 18.01 0.58 23.73
CA VAL A 124 17.00 1.17 22.86
C VAL A 124 17.68 1.75 21.62
N VAL A 125 17.41 1.16 20.47
CA VAL A 125 17.89 1.65 19.17
C VAL A 125 17.01 2.80 18.71
N SER A 126 17.63 3.91 18.36
CA SER A 126 16.99 5.14 17.89
C SER A 126 17.32 5.47 16.43
N ALA A 127 18.38 4.90 15.87
CA ALA A 127 18.74 5.02 14.46
C ALA A 127 19.37 3.72 13.96
N MET A 128 19.17 3.40 12.69
CA MET A 128 19.74 2.21 12.05
C MET A 128 20.11 2.56 10.60
N CYS A 129 21.25 2.06 10.14
CA CYS A 129 21.62 2.14 8.74
C CYS A 129 22.27 0.86 8.24
N THR A 130 22.19 0.65 6.93
CA THR A 130 22.79 -0.47 6.21
C THR A 130 23.40 0.03 4.91
N ASP A 131 24.22 -0.79 4.30
CA ASP A 131 24.74 -0.54 2.96
C ASP A 131 24.58 -1.80 2.11
N PRO A 132 24.14 -1.71 0.85
CA PRO A 132 23.91 -2.90 0.01
C PRO A 132 25.18 -3.70 -0.28
N MET A 133 26.36 -3.14 -0.06
CA MET A 133 27.64 -3.83 -0.25
C MET A 133 28.16 -4.49 1.04
N LEU A 134 27.51 -4.27 2.19
CA LEU A 134 27.95 -4.77 3.49
C LEU A 134 26.93 -5.73 4.10
N ASP A 135 27.41 -6.71 4.85
CA ASP A 135 26.56 -7.67 5.58
C ASP A 135 26.31 -7.21 7.04
N TYR A 136 26.23 -5.90 7.27
CA TYR A 136 26.04 -5.32 8.61
C TYR A 136 24.90 -4.32 8.66
N ALA A 137 24.20 -4.33 9.80
CA ALA A 137 23.35 -3.24 10.23
C ALA A 137 24.06 -2.50 11.38
N LEU A 138 24.27 -1.19 11.22
CA LEU A 138 24.75 -0.32 12.30
C LEU A 138 23.55 0.17 13.11
N LEU A 139 23.63 0.05 14.42
CA LEU A 139 22.59 0.35 15.39
C LEU A 139 23.07 1.48 16.32
N GLY A 140 22.42 2.62 16.23
CA GLY A 140 22.66 3.76 17.12
C GLY A 140 21.70 3.72 18.29
N LEU A 141 22.24 3.79 19.51
CA LEU A 141 21.48 3.70 20.74
C LEU A 141 21.11 5.07 21.31
N GLN A 142 20.11 5.08 22.18
CA GLN A 142 19.74 6.27 22.96
C GLN A 142 20.85 6.72 23.93
N THR A 143 21.76 5.82 24.30
CA THR A 143 22.95 6.13 25.11
C THR A 143 24.04 6.89 24.33
N GLY A 144 23.93 6.93 22.99
CA GLY A 144 24.93 7.51 22.11
C GLY A 144 25.98 6.51 21.60
N GLU A 145 25.90 5.26 22.04
CA GLU A 145 26.78 4.20 21.54
C GLU A 145 26.27 3.67 20.20
N LEU A 146 27.21 3.18 19.36
CA LEU A 146 26.89 2.43 18.16
C LEU A 146 27.34 0.98 18.31
N LEU A 147 26.48 0.08 17.84
CA LEU A 147 26.74 -1.35 17.70
C LEU A 147 26.66 -1.75 16.25
N ALA A 148 27.29 -2.86 15.88
CA ALA A 148 27.10 -3.51 14.60
C ALA A 148 26.44 -4.88 14.78
N TYR A 149 25.47 -5.20 13.95
CA TYR A 149 24.84 -6.52 13.87
C TYR A 149 25.26 -7.19 12.57
N ASP A 150 25.90 -8.36 12.67
CA ASP A 150 26.30 -9.19 11.52
C ASP A 150 25.07 -9.94 10.98
N LEU A 151 24.62 -9.56 9.81
CA LEU A 151 23.41 -10.11 9.18
C LEU A 151 23.65 -11.52 8.60
N ASP A 152 24.88 -11.86 8.29
CA ASP A 152 25.25 -13.18 7.77
C ASP A 152 25.30 -14.21 8.91
N ARG A 153 25.88 -13.81 10.02
CA ARG A 153 26.01 -14.66 11.23
C ARG A 153 24.85 -14.52 12.19
N GLN A 154 23.99 -13.54 11.98
CA GLN A 154 22.82 -13.29 12.83
C GLN A 154 23.20 -13.04 14.31
N THR A 155 24.28 -12.32 14.56
CA THR A 155 24.78 -12.01 15.90
C THR A 155 25.28 -10.57 15.98
N LEU A 156 25.41 -10.05 17.19
CA LEU A 156 26.11 -8.79 17.41
C LEU A 156 27.60 -8.97 17.11
N ALA A 157 28.14 -8.10 16.26
CA ALA A 157 29.57 -8.01 15.99
C ALA A 157 30.33 -7.44 17.22
N PRO A 158 31.61 -7.73 17.37
CA PRO A 158 32.43 -7.16 18.46
C PRO A 158 32.63 -5.65 18.36
N PHE A 159 32.32 -5.06 17.23
CA PHE A 159 32.49 -3.62 16.95
C PHE A 159 31.55 -2.77 17.80
N ARG A 160 32.16 -1.76 18.48
CA ARG A 160 31.42 -0.75 19.24
C ARG A 160 32.09 0.60 19.09
N ILE A 161 31.28 1.64 18.87
CA ILE A 161 31.72 3.03 18.96
C ILE A 161 31.09 3.61 20.24
N PRO A 162 31.90 4.12 21.19
CA PRO A 162 31.36 4.79 22.37
C PRO A 162 30.68 6.10 21.96
N ASN A 163 29.95 6.71 22.90
CA ASN A 163 29.38 8.03 22.68
C ASN A 163 30.49 9.05 22.39
N LEU A 164 30.66 9.40 21.11
CA LEU A 164 31.71 10.31 20.66
C LEU A 164 31.49 11.75 21.13
N TRP A 165 30.23 12.13 21.41
CA TRP A 165 29.90 13.48 21.83
C TRP A 165 30.49 13.83 23.20
N LEU A 166 30.83 12.84 24.03
CA LEU A 166 31.58 13.03 25.29
C LEU A 166 32.95 13.67 25.11
N GLN A 167 33.51 13.63 23.90
CA GLN A 167 34.78 14.34 23.59
C GLN A 167 34.58 15.86 23.49
N VAL A 168 33.37 16.31 23.14
CA VAL A 168 32.98 17.73 23.04
C VAL A 168 32.39 18.24 24.34
N ASP A 169 31.48 17.48 24.92
CA ASP A 169 30.83 17.78 26.19
C ASP A 169 30.81 16.54 27.11
N PRO A 170 31.76 16.48 28.04
CA PRO A 170 31.84 15.36 29.01
C PRO A 170 30.59 15.18 29.89
N LYS A 171 29.70 16.20 29.95
CA LYS A 171 28.44 16.15 30.72
C LYS A 171 27.28 15.58 29.91
N ALA A 172 27.39 15.47 28.59
CA ALA A 172 26.35 14.93 27.73
C ALA A 172 26.23 13.41 27.81
N ARG A 173 25.90 12.88 29.03
CA ARG A 173 25.80 11.44 29.27
C ARG A 173 24.66 10.75 28.49
N THR A 174 23.61 11.47 28.15
CA THR A 174 22.46 10.99 27.39
C THR A 174 22.37 11.76 26.09
N CYS A 175 23.06 11.32 25.04
CA CYS A 175 23.09 11.93 23.73
C CYS A 175 22.70 10.89 22.69
N ALA A 176 21.39 10.75 22.43
CA ALA A 176 20.89 9.73 21.53
C ALA A 176 21.40 9.91 20.10
N VAL A 177 21.66 8.79 19.45
CA VAL A 177 21.94 8.75 18.00
C VAL A 177 20.61 8.87 17.26
N VAL A 178 20.43 9.93 16.47
CA VAL A 178 19.16 10.19 15.74
C VAL A 178 19.26 9.98 14.23
N ALA A 179 20.47 9.95 13.70
CA ALA A 179 20.71 9.72 12.27
C ALA A 179 22.02 8.95 12.06
N LEU A 180 22.01 8.02 11.13
CA LEU A 180 23.17 7.26 10.67
C LEU A 180 23.14 7.18 9.16
N GLN A 181 24.26 7.48 8.50
CA GLN A 181 24.38 7.35 7.05
C GLN A 181 25.82 7.14 6.62
N TYR A 182 26.07 6.09 5.83
CA TYR A 182 27.37 5.94 5.16
C TYR A 182 27.59 7.06 4.15
N HIS A 183 28.84 7.46 3.98
CA HIS A 183 29.20 8.40 2.93
C HIS A 183 28.85 7.82 1.55
N PRO A 184 28.19 8.59 0.65
CA PRO A 184 27.67 8.05 -0.61
C PRO A 184 28.73 7.46 -1.55
N ARG A 185 29.99 7.87 -1.40
CA ARG A 185 31.12 7.45 -2.26
C ARG A 185 32.21 6.67 -1.53
N ASP A 186 32.16 6.57 -0.19
CA ASP A 186 33.18 5.91 0.64
C ASP A 186 32.55 5.20 1.82
N ILE A 187 32.50 3.86 1.81
CA ILE A 187 31.96 3.04 2.90
C ILE A 187 32.77 3.11 4.20
N GLY A 188 34.01 3.58 4.13
CA GLY A 188 34.89 3.78 5.29
C GLY A 188 34.58 5.01 6.10
N THR A 189 33.59 5.81 5.72
CA THR A 189 33.21 7.06 6.39
C THR A 189 31.74 7.03 6.76
N LEU A 190 31.43 7.37 8.01
CA LEU A 190 30.08 7.35 8.57
C LEU A 190 29.72 8.73 9.11
N LEU A 191 28.54 9.23 8.77
CA LEU A 191 27.88 10.36 9.42
C LEU A 191 27.04 9.85 10.57
N ILE A 192 27.30 10.37 11.78
CA ILE A 192 26.56 10.05 13.01
C ILE A 192 25.91 11.34 13.50
N GLY A 193 24.58 11.39 13.46
CA GLY A 193 23.81 12.47 14.06
C GLY A 193 23.45 12.13 15.50
N TYR A 194 23.95 12.94 16.42
CA TYR A 194 23.57 12.94 17.84
C TYR A 194 22.55 14.03 18.12
N THR A 195 21.75 13.91 19.14
CA THR A 195 20.80 14.97 19.52
C THR A 195 21.43 16.34 19.74
N HIS A 196 22.75 16.41 20.00
CA HIS A 196 23.47 17.63 20.24
C HIS A 196 24.24 18.16 19.02
N GLY A 197 24.40 17.38 17.98
CA GLY A 197 25.10 17.72 16.75
C GLY A 197 25.51 16.50 15.94
N ALA A 198 26.34 16.66 14.94
CA ALA A 198 26.75 15.56 14.06
C ALA A 198 28.26 15.31 14.11
N VAL A 199 28.68 14.09 13.78
CA VAL A 199 30.07 13.65 13.77
C VAL A 199 30.34 12.88 12.48
N ILE A 200 31.48 13.15 11.83
CA ILE A 200 32.02 12.30 10.79
C ILE A 200 33.02 11.35 11.43
N TYR A 201 32.79 10.05 11.30
CA TYR A 201 33.66 9.00 11.82
C TYR A 201 34.36 8.26 10.69
N SER A 202 35.64 7.97 10.86
CA SER A 202 36.40 7.13 9.93
C SER A 202 36.65 5.74 10.54
N PHE A 203 36.17 4.70 9.85
CA PHE A 203 36.43 3.31 10.24
C PHE A 203 37.93 2.98 10.16
N LYS A 204 38.61 3.45 9.13
CA LYS A 204 40.04 3.22 8.93
C LYS A 204 40.88 3.77 10.10
N LEU A 205 40.57 4.97 10.55
CA LEU A 205 41.30 5.63 11.64
C LEU A 205 40.73 5.33 13.01
N ALA A 206 39.60 4.67 13.10
CA ALA A 206 38.84 4.37 14.31
C ALA A 206 38.63 5.60 15.21
N LYS A 207 38.35 6.77 14.61
CA LYS A 207 38.17 8.03 15.34
C LYS A 207 37.19 8.98 14.70
N ALA A 208 36.64 9.89 15.51
CA ALA A 208 35.92 11.05 15.02
C ALA A 208 36.89 11.98 14.26
N MET A 209 36.49 12.33 13.04
CA MET A 209 37.27 13.23 12.18
C MET A 209 36.84 14.66 12.36
N ARG A 210 35.53 14.90 12.51
CA ARG A 210 34.95 16.25 12.63
C ARG A 210 33.69 16.21 13.47
N PHE A 211 33.46 17.31 14.19
CA PHE A 211 32.26 17.57 14.95
C PHE A 211 31.53 18.78 14.39
N PHE A 212 30.20 18.72 14.28
CA PHE A 212 29.36 19.80 13.77
C PHE A 212 28.36 20.15 14.87
N GLN A 213 28.53 21.27 15.51
CA GLN A 213 27.66 21.78 16.56
C GLN A 213 27.01 23.08 16.09
N TYR A 214 25.70 23.10 16.07
CA TYR A 214 24.93 24.28 15.74
C TYR A 214 24.61 25.08 16.97
N GLU A 215 25.08 26.33 16.98
CA GLU A 215 24.77 27.32 18.00
C GLU A 215 24.15 28.55 17.34
N ILE A 216 23.04 29.01 17.90
CA ILE A 216 22.40 30.24 17.52
C ILE A 216 22.94 31.35 18.46
N PRO A 217 23.71 32.32 17.97
CA PRO A 217 24.27 33.38 18.80
C PRO A 217 23.19 34.32 19.31
N ARG A 218 23.54 35.11 20.35
CA ARG A 218 22.66 36.14 20.89
C ARG A 218 22.28 37.14 19.80
N GLY A 219 21.02 37.56 19.75
CA GLY A 219 20.51 38.47 18.73
C GLY A 219 20.19 37.87 17.37
N ALA A 220 20.44 36.56 17.17
CA ALA A 220 20.04 35.86 15.96
C ALA A 220 18.64 35.26 16.11
N PRO A 221 17.78 35.27 15.05
CA PRO A 221 16.42 34.81 15.17
C PRO A 221 16.28 33.29 15.42
N GLY A 222 17.15 32.46 14.82
CA GLY A 222 17.02 31.02 14.84
C GLY A 222 15.84 30.55 14.00
N GLY A 223 15.55 29.26 14.05
CA GLY A 223 14.43 28.67 13.30
C GLY A 223 13.06 28.96 13.88
N ASP A 224 12.96 29.03 15.20
CA ASP A 224 11.74 29.37 15.94
C ASP A 224 11.44 30.88 15.93
N GLY A 225 12.49 31.72 15.81
CA GLY A 225 12.38 33.18 15.80
C GLY A 225 11.75 33.77 17.07
N ASP A 226 11.76 33.04 18.19
CA ASP A 226 11.11 33.45 19.44
C ASP A 226 11.84 34.66 20.07
N PRO A 227 11.21 35.85 20.15
CA PRO A 227 11.82 37.02 20.75
C PRO A 227 12.24 36.83 22.21
N ALA A 228 11.56 35.96 22.96
CA ALA A 228 11.85 35.71 24.36
C ALA A 228 13.20 35.01 24.57
N THR A 229 13.64 34.24 23.60
CA THR A 229 14.89 33.45 23.64
C THR A 229 16.05 34.08 22.85
N MET A 230 15.80 35.16 22.10
CA MET A 230 16.80 35.79 21.23
C MET A 230 18.04 36.30 22.00
N ASN A 231 17.89 36.68 23.25
CA ASN A 231 18.97 37.27 24.06
C ASN A 231 19.90 36.22 24.70
N VAL A 232 19.66 34.94 24.47
CA VAL A 232 20.49 33.82 24.97
C VAL A 232 21.08 33.03 23.81
N VAL A 233 22.20 32.37 24.06
CA VAL A 233 22.75 31.39 23.12
C VAL A 233 21.88 30.16 23.16
N ARG A 234 21.40 29.67 21.99
CA ARG A 234 20.54 28.51 21.87
C ARG A 234 21.25 27.39 21.12
N ARG A 235 20.97 26.15 21.51
CA ARG A 235 21.45 24.92 20.87
C ARG A 235 20.24 24.02 20.58
N PRO A 236 19.61 24.17 19.42
CA PRO A 236 18.49 23.32 19.02
C PRO A 236 18.90 21.85 18.97
N ARG A 237 17.92 20.97 19.20
CA ARG A 237 18.15 19.53 19.16
C ARG A 237 18.19 19.04 17.71
N LEU A 238 19.22 18.29 17.36
CA LEU A 238 19.33 17.66 16.06
C LEU A 238 18.26 16.57 15.90
N MET A 239 17.56 16.58 14.78
CA MET A 239 16.54 15.61 14.41
C MET A 239 16.97 14.75 13.21
N GLN A 240 17.63 15.35 12.22
CA GLN A 240 18.02 14.70 10.96
C GLN A 240 19.42 15.13 10.53
N ALA A 241 20.18 14.22 9.94
CA ALA A 241 21.45 14.51 9.27
C ALA A 241 21.60 13.67 8.01
N THR A 242 22.05 14.27 6.93
CA THR A 242 22.21 13.58 5.64
C THR A 242 23.39 14.12 4.84
N TRP A 243 24.00 13.24 4.03
CA TRP A 243 25.04 13.62 3.07
C TRP A 243 24.44 14.25 1.82
N HIS A 244 25.15 15.23 1.28
CA HIS A 244 24.99 15.61 -0.12
C HIS A 244 25.36 14.41 -1.02
N PRO A 245 24.69 14.16 -2.15
CA PRO A 245 24.99 13.01 -3.02
C PRO A 245 26.45 12.93 -3.51
N THR A 246 27.17 14.08 -3.60
CA THR A 246 28.60 14.09 -3.92
C THR A 246 29.50 13.73 -2.72
N GLY A 247 28.98 13.78 -1.49
CA GLY A 247 29.74 13.56 -0.25
C GLY A 247 30.56 14.75 0.22
N THR A 248 30.47 15.92 -0.43
CA THR A 248 31.26 17.11 -0.08
C THR A 248 30.65 18.00 1.00
N PHE A 249 29.33 17.87 1.21
CA PHE A 249 28.56 18.63 2.17
C PHE A 249 27.68 17.72 3.00
N ILE A 250 27.29 18.20 4.19
CA ILE A 250 26.21 17.59 4.97
C ILE A 250 25.14 18.64 5.27
N MET A 251 23.93 18.15 5.46
CA MET A 251 22.81 18.93 5.95
C MET A 251 22.35 18.37 7.28
N THR A 252 22.04 19.25 8.22
CA THR A 252 21.47 18.92 9.53
C THR A 252 20.16 19.65 9.72
N GLY A 253 19.15 18.97 10.26
CA GLY A 253 17.83 19.51 10.53
C GLY A 253 17.51 19.43 12.03
N TYR A 254 16.85 20.45 12.56
CA TYR A 254 16.65 20.65 13.99
C TYR A 254 15.18 20.76 14.38
N ASP A 255 14.90 20.60 15.68
CA ASP A 255 13.55 20.68 16.24
C ASP A 255 12.94 22.10 16.20
N ASP A 256 13.78 23.13 16.12
CA ASP A 256 13.35 24.51 15.87
C ASP A 256 13.10 24.84 14.40
N SER A 257 13.07 23.84 13.50
CA SER A 257 12.94 23.95 12.04
C SER A 257 14.16 24.55 11.32
N SER A 258 15.29 24.72 12.00
CA SER A 258 16.54 25.12 11.36
C SER A 258 17.08 24.02 10.46
N ILE A 259 17.53 24.41 9.27
CA ILE A 259 18.24 23.58 8.28
C ILE A 259 19.62 24.20 8.14
N VAL A 260 20.67 23.43 8.43
CA VAL A 260 22.04 23.92 8.40
C VAL A 260 22.88 23.10 7.45
N PHE A 261 23.65 23.80 6.60
CA PHE A 261 24.56 23.20 5.63
C PHE A 261 26.01 23.41 6.08
N TRP A 262 26.80 22.34 5.99
CA TRP A 262 28.17 22.32 6.48
C TRP A 262 29.14 21.88 5.42
N ASP A 263 30.31 22.47 5.45
CA ASP A 263 31.50 22.06 4.70
C ASP A 263 32.17 20.88 5.44
N THR A 264 32.38 19.76 4.77
CA THR A 264 33.06 18.60 5.35
C THR A 264 34.55 18.55 5.08
N LEU A 265 35.07 19.37 4.17
CA LEU A 265 36.49 19.37 3.72
C LEU A 265 37.41 20.31 4.48
N LYS A 266 36.91 21.50 4.89
CA LYS A 266 37.69 22.48 5.63
C LYS A 266 37.01 22.76 6.97
N ASP A 267 37.69 22.44 8.05
CA ASP A 267 37.38 22.80 9.46
C ASP A 267 35.95 22.59 9.94
N GLY A 268 35.07 21.97 9.12
CA GLY A 268 33.69 21.74 9.50
C GLY A 268 32.85 23.00 9.67
N ARG A 269 33.10 24.05 8.88
CA ARG A 269 32.42 25.34 8.99
C ARG A 269 30.97 25.27 8.50
N MET A 270 30.12 25.97 9.25
CA MET A 270 28.76 26.24 8.81
C MET A 270 28.78 27.15 7.59
N ILE A 271 28.16 26.70 6.48
CA ILE A 271 28.03 27.47 5.24
C ILE A 271 26.80 28.36 5.33
N MET A 272 25.67 27.80 5.72
CA MET A 272 24.37 28.47 5.74
C MET A 272 23.47 27.85 6.78
N ALA A 273 22.71 28.68 7.50
CA ALA A 273 21.56 28.24 8.33
C ALA A 273 20.29 28.96 7.84
N ARG A 274 19.24 28.19 7.59
CA ARG A 274 17.94 28.67 7.10
C ARG A 274 16.78 27.88 7.65
N THR A 275 15.56 28.38 7.49
CA THR A 275 14.34 27.60 7.55
C THR A 275 13.83 27.32 6.12
N LEU A 276 12.62 26.82 5.98
CA LEU A 276 11.97 26.71 4.67
C LEU A 276 11.78 28.12 4.01
N THR A 277 11.62 29.15 4.82
CA THR A 277 11.28 30.53 4.34
C THR A 277 12.40 31.55 4.60
N ASP A 278 13.06 31.46 5.76
CA ASP A 278 14.00 32.46 6.22
C ASP A 278 15.43 31.98 6.01
N THR A 279 16.31 32.87 5.58
CA THR A 279 17.76 32.61 5.39
C THR A 279 18.62 33.35 6.40
N ASN A 280 19.85 32.93 6.59
CA ASN A 280 20.82 33.53 7.53
C ASN A 280 20.34 33.62 8.97
N ILE A 281 19.50 32.67 9.42
CA ILE A 281 18.86 32.66 10.74
C ILE A 281 19.84 32.60 11.92
N ALA A 282 21.11 32.25 11.70
CA ALA A 282 22.17 32.24 12.69
C ALA A 282 22.95 33.55 12.77
N THR A 283 22.57 34.58 11.98
CA THR A 283 23.27 35.89 11.98
C THR A 283 22.53 36.84 12.90
N PRO A 284 23.23 37.50 13.88
CA PRO A 284 22.59 38.51 14.73
C PRO A 284 22.01 39.66 13.89
N GLY A 285 20.77 40.04 14.20
CA GLY A 285 20.08 41.11 13.48
C GLY A 285 19.54 40.74 12.10
N ALA A 286 19.58 39.46 11.71
CA ALA A 286 18.96 39.00 10.44
C ALA A 286 17.47 39.31 10.40
N PRO A 287 16.93 39.79 9.28
CA PRO A 287 15.49 40.07 9.15
C PRO A 287 14.71 38.76 9.13
N ILE A 288 13.56 38.76 9.80
CA ILE A 288 12.60 37.70 9.75
C ILE A 288 11.59 38.04 8.64
N ALA A 289 11.33 37.10 7.74
CA ALA A 289 10.38 37.34 6.66
C ALA A 289 8.97 37.64 7.21
N ALA A 290 8.29 38.63 6.63
CA ALA A 290 6.95 39.03 7.07
C ALA A 290 5.93 37.89 7.06
N ASN A 291 6.09 36.91 6.16
CA ASN A 291 5.27 35.71 6.06
C ASN A 291 5.45 34.73 7.24
N SER A 292 6.52 34.90 8.03
CA SER A 292 6.75 34.09 9.23
C SER A 292 6.06 34.67 10.47
N MET A 293 5.46 35.88 10.37
CA MET A 293 4.73 36.53 11.46
C MET A 293 3.23 36.28 11.35
N SER A 294 2.59 35.95 12.46
CA SER A 294 1.14 35.86 12.55
C SER A 294 0.53 37.29 12.55
N ASN A 295 -0.75 37.39 12.21
CA ASN A 295 -1.53 38.66 12.28
C ASN A 295 -1.50 39.33 13.67
N ALA A 296 -1.08 38.65 14.72
CA ALA A 296 -0.93 39.16 16.08
C ALA A 296 0.52 39.59 16.42
N GLY A 297 1.43 39.65 15.45
CA GLY A 297 2.83 40.00 15.67
C GLY A 297 3.66 38.93 16.39
N MET A 298 3.11 37.75 16.65
CA MET A 298 3.82 36.59 17.18
C MET A 298 4.32 35.68 16.05
N MET A 299 5.47 35.05 16.24
CA MET A 299 5.97 34.07 15.28
C MET A 299 5.00 32.89 15.16
N ALA A 300 4.78 32.45 13.94
CA ALA A 300 4.00 31.23 13.69
C ALA A 300 4.81 30.02 14.16
N VAL A 301 4.22 29.20 15.04
CA VAL A 301 4.81 27.92 15.45
C VAL A 301 5.05 27.05 14.22
N LYS A 302 6.26 26.54 14.06
CA LYS A 302 6.67 25.68 12.96
C LYS A 302 6.77 24.21 13.45
N GLU A 303 6.56 23.29 12.55
CA GLU A 303 6.74 21.87 12.80
C GLU A 303 8.22 21.52 12.86
N PRO A 304 8.66 20.55 13.69
CA PRO A 304 10.01 20.02 13.61
C PRO A 304 10.26 19.34 12.27
N LEU A 305 11.50 19.13 11.90
CA LEU A 305 11.85 18.39 10.69
C LEU A 305 11.76 16.89 10.96
N PHE A 306 10.76 16.23 10.38
CA PHE A 306 10.50 14.80 10.61
C PHE A 306 11.39 13.89 9.77
N ARG A 307 11.48 14.18 8.46
CA ARG A 307 12.26 13.38 7.52
C ARG A 307 12.84 14.26 6.44
N VAL A 308 14.08 13.95 6.05
CA VAL A 308 14.79 14.64 4.97
C VAL A 308 15.44 13.61 4.06
N ALA A 309 15.37 13.85 2.74
CA ALA A 309 16.12 13.10 1.74
C ALA A 309 16.79 14.05 0.77
N TRP A 310 18.09 13.83 0.52
CA TRP A 310 18.84 14.55 -0.50
C TRP A 310 19.13 13.61 -1.66
N CYS A 311 18.57 13.87 -2.83
CA CYS A 311 18.68 13.01 -4.00
C CYS A 311 19.41 13.72 -5.14
N ALA A 312 20.02 12.94 -6.01
CA ALA A 312 20.53 13.41 -7.30
C ALA A 312 19.44 13.23 -8.36
N ASN A 313 19.42 14.10 -9.36
CA ASN A 313 18.59 13.98 -10.56
C ASN A 313 19.33 13.15 -11.64
N GLN A 314 18.87 13.19 -12.88
CA GLN A 314 19.52 12.51 -14.01
C GLN A 314 21.00 12.92 -14.16
N ASP A 315 21.32 14.21 -13.99
CA ASP A 315 22.70 14.67 -13.78
C ASP A 315 23.04 14.51 -12.29
N PRO A 316 24.04 13.71 -11.90
CA PRO A 316 24.42 13.52 -10.49
C PRO A 316 24.85 14.81 -9.76
N GLU A 317 25.25 15.84 -10.49
CA GLU A 317 25.60 17.15 -9.95
C GLU A 317 24.37 18.06 -9.75
N ASP A 318 23.22 17.73 -10.36
CA ASP A 318 21.95 18.42 -10.16
C ASP A 318 21.17 17.67 -9.07
N THR A 319 20.90 18.32 -7.95
CA THR A 319 20.33 17.67 -6.78
C THR A 319 19.03 18.32 -6.32
N ALA A 320 18.29 17.57 -5.52
CA ALA A 320 17.06 18.05 -4.91
C ALA A 320 16.96 17.57 -3.44
N ILE A 321 16.33 18.39 -2.61
CA ILE A 321 16.08 18.08 -1.20
C ILE A 321 14.57 17.99 -0.98
N VAL A 322 14.12 16.87 -0.45
CA VAL A 322 12.72 16.64 -0.06
C VAL A 322 12.63 16.65 1.46
N ILE A 323 11.75 17.47 2.00
CA ILE A 323 11.63 17.73 3.44
C ILE A 323 10.20 17.51 3.89
N ALA A 324 10.01 16.70 4.93
CA ALA A 324 8.77 16.56 5.69
C ALA A 324 8.89 17.31 7.02
N GLY A 325 7.92 18.16 7.31
CA GLY A 325 7.93 19.06 8.47
C GLY A 325 8.53 20.45 8.16
N GLY A 326 8.79 21.23 9.18
CA GLY A 326 9.33 22.60 9.07
C GLY A 326 8.34 23.66 8.60
N GLN A 327 7.11 23.29 8.27
CA GLN A 327 6.05 24.20 7.85
C GLN A 327 5.37 24.85 9.07
N SER A 328 4.75 26.02 8.85
CA SER A 328 3.91 26.61 9.90
C SER A 328 2.72 25.69 10.25
N THR A 329 2.48 25.49 11.53
CA THR A 329 1.31 24.70 12.00
C THR A 329 -0.02 25.26 11.53
N LYS A 330 -0.07 26.55 11.23
CA LYS A 330 -1.26 27.26 10.70
C LYS A 330 -1.30 27.35 9.18
N SER A 331 -0.33 26.77 8.48
CA SER A 331 -0.32 26.80 7.00
C SER A 331 -1.57 26.08 6.45
N PRO A 332 -2.31 26.72 5.53
CA PRO A 332 -3.46 26.08 4.89
C PRO A 332 -3.04 24.94 3.95
N MET A 333 -1.83 24.99 3.44
CA MET A 333 -1.26 23.94 2.59
C MET A 333 -0.18 23.18 3.36
N LYS A 334 -0.46 21.92 3.67
CA LYS A 334 0.49 20.97 4.23
C LYS A 334 1.08 20.09 3.13
N GLY A 335 2.22 19.46 3.40
CA GLY A 335 2.84 18.53 2.48
C GLY A 335 4.35 18.46 2.58
N LEU A 336 4.96 17.90 1.54
CA LEU A 336 6.42 17.86 1.41
C LEU A 336 6.93 19.15 0.79
N THR A 337 8.03 19.68 1.32
CA THR A 337 8.74 20.81 0.68
C THR A 337 9.86 20.26 -0.19
N LEU A 338 9.87 20.67 -1.45
CA LEU A 338 10.91 20.33 -2.42
C LEU A 338 11.77 21.55 -2.71
N PHE A 339 13.10 21.42 -2.49
CA PHE A 339 14.11 22.33 -3.00
C PHE A 339 14.80 21.70 -4.21
N GLU A 340 14.59 22.25 -5.39
CA GLU A 340 15.39 21.93 -6.58
C GLU A 340 16.64 22.79 -6.54
N MET A 341 17.81 22.18 -6.34
CA MET A 341 19.07 22.90 -6.27
C MET A 341 19.60 23.21 -7.66
N SER A 342 20.49 24.13 -7.78
CA SER A 342 21.28 24.36 -9.00
C SER A 342 22.38 23.29 -9.11
N ARG A 343 23.14 23.29 -10.20
CA ARG A 343 24.32 22.42 -10.32
C ARG A 343 25.26 22.62 -9.15
N THR A 344 25.73 21.54 -8.56
CA THR A 344 26.63 21.56 -7.41
C THR A 344 27.93 22.30 -7.76
N PRO A 345 28.33 23.34 -7.02
CA PRO A 345 29.60 24.06 -7.29
C PRO A 345 30.81 23.14 -7.13
N VAL A 346 31.77 23.27 -8.00
CA VAL A 346 33.05 22.56 -7.86
C VAL A 346 33.82 23.14 -6.69
N TYR A 347 33.96 22.39 -5.61
CA TYR A 347 34.51 22.86 -4.33
C TYR A 347 35.88 23.50 -4.46
N ALA A 348 36.79 22.93 -5.26
CA ALA A 348 38.17 23.41 -5.43
C ALA A 348 38.27 24.79 -6.03
N THR A 349 37.29 25.23 -6.82
CA THR A 349 37.29 26.51 -7.54
C THR A 349 36.25 27.48 -7.00
N SER A 350 35.39 27.07 -6.07
CA SER A 350 34.30 27.89 -5.54
C SER A 350 34.77 28.80 -4.40
N THR A 351 34.28 30.03 -4.41
CA THR A 351 34.44 30.94 -3.27
C THR A 351 33.41 30.60 -2.20
N TRP A 352 33.69 31.02 -0.96
CA TRP A 352 32.76 30.84 0.15
C TRP A 352 31.41 31.51 -0.11
N GLU A 353 31.41 32.67 -0.72
CA GLU A 353 30.20 33.39 -1.12
C GLU A 353 29.37 32.62 -2.16
N SER A 354 30.03 31.97 -3.13
CA SER A 354 29.32 31.13 -4.12
C SER A 354 28.68 29.91 -3.49
N LEU A 355 29.33 29.28 -2.50
CA LEU A 355 28.79 28.17 -1.74
C LEU A 355 27.59 28.62 -0.91
N THR A 356 27.70 29.76 -0.22
CA THR A 356 26.60 30.34 0.56
C THR A 356 25.39 30.62 -0.33
N ARG A 357 25.61 31.25 -1.50
CA ARG A 357 24.54 31.54 -2.46
C ARG A 357 23.86 30.26 -3.00
N TYR A 358 24.63 29.19 -3.21
CA TYR A 358 24.07 27.89 -3.67
C TYR A 358 23.03 27.36 -2.70
N PHE A 359 23.27 27.42 -1.39
CA PHE A 359 22.33 26.94 -0.36
C PHE A 359 21.27 27.99 0.02
N ASP A 360 21.54 29.28 -0.17
CA ASP A 360 20.57 30.34 0.08
C ASP A 360 19.43 30.33 -0.93
N SER A 361 19.77 30.20 -2.20
CA SER A 361 18.85 30.40 -3.31
C SER A 361 18.72 29.15 -4.18
N PRO A 362 17.88 28.18 -3.77
CA PRO A 362 17.58 27.03 -4.61
C PRO A 362 16.95 27.51 -5.93
N LYS A 363 17.21 26.80 -7.02
CA LYS A 363 16.66 27.08 -8.35
C LYS A 363 15.14 27.18 -8.31
N ARG A 364 14.50 26.35 -7.52
CA ARG A 364 13.05 26.33 -7.32
C ARG A 364 12.70 25.74 -5.96
N GLN A 365 11.70 26.33 -5.31
CA GLN A 365 11.09 25.78 -4.10
C GLN A 365 9.60 25.63 -4.33
N ARG A 366 9.05 24.49 -3.93
CA ARG A 366 7.60 24.23 -3.99
C ARG A 366 7.15 23.34 -2.86
N VAL A 367 5.87 23.42 -2.54
CA VAL A 367 5.19 22.49 -1.65
C VAL A 367 4.45 21.47 -2.51
N LEU A 368 4.66 20.18 -2.22
CA LEU A 368 3.92 19.08 -2.80
C LEU A 368 2.78 18.78 -1.84
N PRO A 369 1.53 19.16 -2.18
CA PRO A 369 0.44 19.18 -1.22
C PRO A 369 -0.01 17.78 -0.81
N THR A 370 -0.38 17.64 0.46
CA THR A 370 -1.10 16.48 1.00
C THR A 370 -2.55 16.83 1.29
N PRO A 371 -3.43 15.83 1.46
CA PRO A 371 -4.81 16.08 1.87
C PRO A 371 -4.89 16.92 3.16
N PRO A 372 -5.90 17.77 3.33
CA PRO A 372 -6.08 18.59 4.52
C PRO A 372 -6.08 17.76 5.81
N GLY A 373 -5.34 18.22 6.83
CA GLY A 373 -5.23 17.53 8.11
C GLY A 373 -4.31 16.31 8.13
N ALA A 374 -3.63 16.00 7.02
CA ALA A 374 -2.69 14.89 6.91
C ALA A 374 -1.24 15.38 6.90
N GLU A 375 -0.48 15.01 7.94
CA GLU A 375 0.95 15.31 8.06
C GLU A 375 1.76 14.13 7.52
N VAL A 376 2.88 14.42 6.85
CA VAL A 376 3.80 13.38 6.37
C VAL A 376 4.74 12.97 7.50
N VAL A 377 4.69 11.69 7.86
CA VAL A 377 5.52 11.09 8.92
C VAL A 377 6.81 10.51 8.35
N ASP A 378 6.71 9.82 7.21
CA ASP A 378 7.84 9.21 6.51
C ASP A 378 7.59 9.22 5.00
N PHE A 379 8.65 9.05 4.22
CA PHE A 379 8.53 8.90 2.77
C PHE A 379 9.72 8.15 2.19
N CYS A 380 9.52 7.54 1.04
CA CYS A 380 10.59 6.98 0.23
C CYS A 380 10.53 7.53 -1.21
N LEU A 381 11.70 7.67 -1.82
CA LEU A 381 11.87 8.12 -3.18
C LEU A 381 12.06 6.90 -4.09
N ILE A 382 11.29 6.85 -5.17
CA ILE A 382 11.31 5.74 -6.13
C ILE A 382 12.08 6.19 -7.37
N PRO A 383 13.19 5.54 -7.72
CA PRO A 383 14.01 5.92 -8.88
C PRO A 383 13.34 5.56 -10.21
N ARG A 384 13.68 6.30 -11.26
CA ARG A 384 13.22 6.09 -12.63
C ARG A 384 13.77 4.80 -13.22
N SER A 385 14.96 4.41 -12.84
CA SER A 385 15.63 3.18 -13.29
C SER A 385 16.10 2.35 -12.13
N THR A 386 16.05 1.03 -12.29
CA THR A 386 16.57 0.03 -11.34
C THR A 386 17.34 -1.04 -12.12
N PRO A 387 18.36 -1.64 -11.55
CA PRO A 387 18.94 -1.36 -10.23
C PRO A 387 19.75 -0.06 -10.22
N HIS A 388 19.83 0.62 -9.06
CA HIS A 388 20.76 1.69 -8.86
C HIS A 388 21.38 1.66 -7.46
N PHE A 389 22.50 2.37 -7.28
CA PHE A 389 23.21 2.36 -6.00
C PHE A 389 22.45 3.18 -4.96
N ALA A 390 22.61 2.79 -3.68
CA ALA A 390 21.97 3.32 -2.49
C ALA A 390 21.48 4.77 -2.54
N GLY A 391 20.27 5.01 -2.08
CA GLY A 391 19.60 6.30 -2.09
C GLY A 391 18.79 6.52 -3.38
N ALA A 392 17.99 7.57 -3.40
CA ALA A 392 17.16 7.89 -4.55
C ALA A 392 17.96 8.73 -5.56
N HIS A 393 18.36 8.11 -6.65
CA HIS A 393 18.98 8.73 -7.81
C HIS A 393 17.96 8.85 -8.93
N ASP A 394 17.76 10.07 -9.45
CA ASP A 394 16.73 10.41 -10.43
C ASP A 394 15.34 9.91 -10.05
N PRO A 395 14.69 10.47 -9.02
CA PRO A 395 13.38 10.00 -8.59
C PRO A 395 12.31 10.18 -9.67
N LEU A 396 11.45 9.18 -9.81
CA LEU A 396 10.23 9.22 -10.62
C LEU A 396 9.02 9.60 -9.79
N ALA A 397 8.96 9.07 -8.57
CA ALA A 397 7.82 9.20 -7.68
C ALA A 397 8.27 9.29 -6.21
N ILE A 398 7.36 9.77 -5.37
CA ILE A 398 7.47 9.75 -3.92
C ILE A 398 6.30 8.95 -3.38
N ILE A 399 6.56 7.99 -2.48
CA ILE A 399 5.53 7.34 -1.66
C ILE A 399 5.64 7.94 -0.27
N ALA A 400 4.64 8.67 0.16
CA ALA A 400 4.58 9.33 1.46
C ALA A 400 3.62 8.60 2.40
N LEU A 401 4.05 8.37 3.64
CA LEU A 401 3.25 7.87 4.73
C LEU A 401 2.70 9.04 5.52
N LEU A 402 1.40 9.11 5.63
CA LEU A 402 0.69 10.14 6.38
C LEU A 402 0.48 9.73 7.85
N SER A 403 0.25 10.69 8.72
CA SER A 403 -0.03 10.47 10.15
C SER A 403 -1.28 9.62 10.40
N SER A 404 -2.22 9.62 9.46
CA SER A 404 -3.39 8.72 9.44
C SER A 404 -3.03 7.25 9.17
N GLY A 405 -1.81 6.96 8.69
CA GLY A 405 -1.40 5.65 8.21
C GLY A 405 -1.69 5.41 6.72
N GLU A 406 -2.21 6.40 6.01
CA GLU A 406 -2.44 6.35 4.57
C GLU A 406 -1.15 6.49 3.77
N LEU A 407 -1.12 5.91 2.58
CA LEU A 407 -0.03 6.04 1.62
C LEU A 407 -0.46 6.93 0.45
N LEU A 408 0.30 7.98 0.22
CA LEU A 408 0.10 8.89 -0.90
C LEU A 408 1.25 8.74 -1.90
N THR A 409 0.92 8.54 -3.17
CA THR A 409 1.92 8.47 -4.25
C THR A 409 1.87 9.75 -5.07
N LEU A 410 3.02 10.42 -5.18
CA LEU A 410 3.19 11.70 -5.88
C LEU A 410 4.23 11.56 -7.00
N THR A 411 4.02 12.26 -8.11
CA THR A 411 5.04 12.41 -9.16
C THR A 411 6.19 13.27 -8.66
N PHE A 412 7.40 12.95 -9.07
CA PHE A 412 8.56 13.80 -8.82
C PHE A 412 9.05 14.44 -10.15
N PRO A 413 9.36 15.74 -10.20
CA PRO A 413 9.30 16.74 -9.12
C PRO A 413 7.96 17.50 -9.03
N SER A 414 6.96 17.17 -9.83
CA SER A 414 5.73 17.98 -9.96
C SER A 414 4.81 17.91 -8.74
N GLY A 415 4.83 16.82 -7.97
CA GLY A 415 3.98 16.62 -6.80
C GLY A 415 2.52 16.32 -7.12
N MET A 416 2.21 15.98 -8.37
CA MET A 416 0.85 15.59 -8.75
C MET A 416 0.55 14.19 -8.20
N PRO A 417 -0.63 13.96 -7.61
CA PRO A 417 -1.02 12.63 -7.17
C PRO A 417 -0.99 11.62 -8.33
N ILE A 418 -0.44 10.45 -8.09
CA ILE A 418 -0.46 9.33 -9.02
C ILE A 418 -1.57 8.39 -8.60
N SER A 419 -2.48 8.06 -9.52
CA SER A 419 -3.41 6.96 -9.30
C SER A 419 -2.62 5.66 -9.13
N PRO A 420 -2.80 4.91 -8.04
CA PRO A 420 -2.09 3.66 -7.81
C PRO A 420 -2.52 2.53 -8.77
N THR A 421 -3.60 2.76 -9.54
CA THR A 421 -4.17 1.77 -10.47
C THR A 421 -3.14 1.30 -11.48
N ASN A 422 -2.93 -0.01 -11.56
CA ASN A 422 -2.01 -0.69 -12.49
C ASN A 422 -0.52 -0.33 -12.32
N GLN A 423 -0.17 0.51 -11.35
CA GLN A 423 1.22 0.93 -11.06
C GLN A 423 1.72 0.35 -9.74
N LEU A 424 0.83 0.14 -8.78
CA LEU A 424 1.09 -0.46 -7.47
C LEU A 424 0.13 -1.61 -7.20
N HIS A 425 0.50 -2.47 -6.27
CA HIS A 425 -0.38 -3.55 -5.82
C HIS A 425 -1.70 -2.99 -5.26
N PRO A 426 -2.88 -3.57 -5.59
CA PRO A 426 -4.17 -3.09 -5.10
C PRO A 426 -4.25 -2.94 -3.58
N SER A 427 -3.61 -3.83 -2.82
CA SER A 427 -3.56 -3.80 -1.35
C SER A 427 -3.00 -2.49 -0.77
N LEU A 428 -2.14 -1.78 -1.51
CA LEU A 428 -1.58 -0.50 -1.07
C LEU A 428 -2.62 0.64 -1.04
N THR A 429 -3.78 0.41 -1.63
CA THR A 429 -4.92 1.35 -1.58
C THR A 429 -5.89 1.06 -0.44
N PHE A 430 -5.68 -0.02 0.32
CA PHE A 430 -6.54 -0.47 1.43
C PHE A 430 -6.08 0.02 2.80
N VAL A 431 -5.28 1.06 2.84
CA VAL A 431 -4.74 1.57 4.09
C VAL A 431 -5.84 2.29 4.87
N HIS A 432 -6.02 1.91 6.14
CA HIS A 432 -7.01 2.53 7.02
C HIS A 432 -6.71 4.03 7.27
N PRO A 433 -7.71 4.91 7.21
CA PRO A 433 -9.16 4.70 7.04
C PRO A 433 -9.66 4.74 5.58
N TYR A 434 -8.84 4.52 4.61
CA TYR A 434 -9.11 4.76 3.19
C TYR A 434 -10.24 3.89 2.62
N LEU A 435 -10.23 2.56 2.88
CA LEU A 435 -11.26 1.62 2.42
C LEU A 435 -12.52 1.73 3.29
N LYS A 436 -13.69 1.93 2.66
CA LYS A 436 -14.98 2.08 3.35
C LYS A 436 -15.84 0.83 3.26
N HIS A 437 -16.24 0.43 2.06
CA HIS A 437 -17.14 -0.68 1.82
C HIS A 437 -16.66 -1.55 0.67
N ILE A 438 -17.14 -2.79 0.66
CA ILE A 438 -16.92 -3.75 -0.41
C ILE A 438 -18.25 -4.27 -0.94
N ASN A 439 -18.26 -4.64 -2.21
CA ASN A 439 -19.30 -5.44 -2.84
C ASN A 439 -18.62 -6.40 -3.83
N ALA A 440 -19.34 -7.43 -4.28
CA ALA A 440 -18.82 -8.34 -5.30
C ALA A 440 -19.92 -8.69 -6.30
N ALA A 441 -19.52 -8.89 -7.54
CA ALA A 441 -20.37 -9.36 -8.61
C ALA A 441 -19.69 -10.48 -9.38
N GLN A 442 -20.51 -11.36 -9.94
CA GLN A 442 -20.05 -12.35 -10.88
C GLN A 442 -20.06 -11.76 -12.29
N VAL A 443 -18.91 -11.84 -12.95
CA VAL A 443 -18.76 -11.43 -14.35
C VAL A 443 -18.25 -12.61 -15.14
N SER A 444 -18.78 -12.83 -16.34
CA SER A 444 -18.26 -13.90 -17.21
C SER A 444 -16.77 -13.65 -17.51
N ARG A 445 -16.00 -14.74 -17.58
CA ARG A 445 -14.56 -14.68 -17.88
C ARG A 445 -14.28 -13.91 -19.16
N GLU A 446 -15.01 -14.21 -20.23
CA GLU A 446 -14.86 -13.52 -21.51
C GLU A 446 -15.08 -12.02 -21.39
N ARG A 447 -16.13 -11.60 -20.65
CA ARG A 447 -16.43 -10.19 -20.43
C ARG A 447 -15.32 -9.50 -19.64
N TRP A 448 -14.87 -10.12 -18.55
CA TRP A 448 -13.81 -9.53 -17.70
C TRP A 448 -12.47 -9.43 -18.42
N LEU A 449 -12.09 -10.40 -19.25
CA LEU A 449 -10.89 -10.31 -20.08
C LEU A 449 -10.95 -9.18 -21.10
N GLY A 450 -12.16 -8.80 -21.56
CA GLY A 450 -12.39 -7.65 -22.42
C GLY A 450 -12.37 -6.30 -21.70
N MET A 451 -12.50 -6.28 -20.37
CA MET A 451 -12.52 -5.06 -19.55
C MET A 451 -11.11 -4.65 -19.10
N THR A 452 -10.21 -4.43 -20.05
CA THR A 452 -8.84 -3.98 -19.78
C THR A 452 -8.76 -2.47 -19.87
N GLU A 453 -8.69 -1.81 -18.72
CA GLU A 453 -8.58 -0.36 -18.66
C GLU A 453 -7.28 0.13 -19.31
N ARG A 454 -7.40 1.16 -20.16
CA ARG A 454 -6.27 1.83 -20.79
C ARG A 454 -6.21 3.29 -20.36
N ARG A 455 -5.10 3.66 -19.72
CA ARG A 455 -4.81 5.03 -19.29
C ARG A 455 -3.50 5.51 -19.88
N GLN A 456 -3.35 6.82 -20.01
CA GLN A 456 -2.03 7.44 -20.22
C GLN A 456 -1.25 7.34 -18.90
N GLN A 457 -0.51 6.27 -18.75
CA GLN A 457 0.26 5.99 -17.53
C GLN A 457 1.75 5.97 -17.84
N GLY A 458 2.54 6.37 -16.84
CA GLY A 458 3.97 6.15 -16.82
C GLY A 458 4.33 4.66 -16.65
N PRO A 459 5.63 4.34 -16.65
CA PRO A 459 6.09 2.98 -16.38
C PRO A 459 5.68 2.53 -14.97
N PRO A 460 5.58 1.21 -14.71
CA PRO A 460 5.25 0.69 -13.39
C PRO A 460 6.25 1.19 -12.36
N ILE A 461 5.74 1.60 -11.18
CA ILE A 461 6.54 2.16 -10.08
C ILE A 461 7.42 1.07 -9.45
N LEU A 462 6.85 -0.11 -9.19
CA LEU A 462 7.57 -1.26 -8.68
C LEU A 462 7.80 -2.27 -9.81
N ARG A 463 9.00 -2.84 -9.87
CA ARG A 463 9.43 -3.73 -10.97
C ARG A 463 9.95 -5.06 -10.48
N GLY A 464 10.22 -5.19 -9.18
CA GLY A 464 10.81 -6.37 -8.58
C GLY A 464 9.83 -7.50 -8.34
N GLY A 465 10.37 -8.68 -8.08
CA GLY A 465 9.62 -9.87 -7.80
C GLY A 465 9.00 -10.54 -9.03
N VAL A 466 8.57 -11.77 -8.83
CA VAL A 466 7.89 -12.59 -9.84
C VAL A 466 6.74 -13.31 -9.15
N GLU A 467 5.53 -13.20 -9.71
CA GLU A 467 4.39 -13.98 -9.24
C GLU A 467 4.65 -15.48 -9.39
N ALA A 468 4.18 -16.26 -8.43
CA ALA A 468 4.23 -17.72 -8.54
C ALA A 468 3.36 -18.17 -9.71
N ALA A 469 3.88 -19.11 -10.51
CA ALA A 469 3.07 -19.76 -11.52
C ALA A 469 2.00 -20.61 -10.83
N GLY A 470 0.76 -20.17 -10.89
CA GLY A 470 -0.41 -20.89 -10.42
C GLY A 470 -0.87 -21.96 -11.40
N ARG A 471 -1.67 -22.91 -10.93
CA ARG A 471 -2.42 -23.79 -11.85
C ARG A 471 -3.55 -22.98 -12.47
N ILE A 472 -3.52 -22.77 -13.78
CA ILE A 472 -4.61 -22.11 -14.50
C ILE A 472 -5.84 -23.01 -14.44
N ARG A 473 -6.81 -22.64 -13.59
CA ARG A 473 -8.18 -23.13 -13.65
C ARG A 473 -9.00 -22.10 -14.40
N ARG A 474 -9.65 -22.53 -15.47
CA ARG A 474 -10.56 -21.68 -16.24
C ARG A 474 -11.95 -21.75 -15.61
N HIS A 475 -12.24 -20.80 -14.73
CA HIS A 475 -13.61 -20.59 -14.23
C HIS A 475 -14.35 -19.65 -15.19
N GLU A 476 -15.49 -20.07 -15.69
CA GLU A 476 -16.32 -19.24 -16.60
C GLU A 476 -16.93 -18.02 -15.90
N SER A 477 -17.02 -18.04 -14.59
CA SER A 477 -17.47 -16.92 -13.77
C SER A 477 -16.34 -16.42 -12.87
N ARG A 478 -16.09 -15.10 -12.92
CA ARG A 478 -15.03 -14.44 -12.11
C ARG A 478 -15.67 -13.64 -10.99
N ASN A 479 -15.03 -13.63 -9.82
CA ASN A 479 -15.44 -12.81 -8.68
C ASN A 479 -14.81 -11.44 -8.77
N ILE A 480 -15.57 -10.44 -9.23
CA ILE A 480 -15.10 -9.07 -9.34
C ILE A 480 -15.53 -8.30 -8.11
N ILE A 481 -14.55 -7.93 -7.29
CA ILE A 481 -14.77 -7.08 -6.12
C ILE A 481 -14.90 -5.62 -6.55
N GLN A 482 -15.76 -4.90 -5.86
CA GLN A 482 -15.93 -3.45 -5.97
C GLN A 482 -15.57 -2.86 -4.62
N THR A 483 -14.51 -2.05 -4.57
CA THR A 483 -14.09 -1.37 -3.36
C THR A 483 -14.36 0.11 -3.46
N THR A 484 -14.95 0.67 -2.40
CA THR A 484 -15.21 2.10 -2.30
C THR A 484 -14.22 2.75 -1.35
N HIS A 485 -13.68 3.88 -1.75
CA HIS A 485 -12.59 4.53 -1.06
C HIS A 485 -12.98 5.92 -0.55
N ALA A 486 -12.26 6.40 0.47
CA ALA A 486 -12.54 7.69 1.10
C ALA A 486 -12.31 8.91 0.18
N ASP A 487 -11.50 8.74 -0.86
CA ASP A 487 -11.25 9.75 -1.90
C ASP A 487 -12.35 9.83 -2.99
N GLY A 488 -13.48 9.13 -2.78
CA GLY A 488 -14.57 9.11 -3.76
C GLY A 488 -14.28 8.32 -5.03
N VAL A 489 -13.39 7.33 -4.95
CA VAL A 489 -13.03 6.42 -6.05
C VAL A 489 -13.64 5.05 -5.81
N VAL A 490 -14.06 4.39 -6.87
CA VAL A 490 -14.45 2.97 -6.86
C VAL A 490 -13.45 2.19 -7.71
N ARG A 491 -12.93 1.08 -7.16
CA ARG A 491 -12.00 0.19 -7.88
C ARG A 491 -12.60 -1.20 -8.00
N LEU A 492 -12.41 -1.78 -9.19
CA LEU A 492 -12.88 -3.13 -9.52
C LEU A 492 -11.69 -3.98 -9.93
N TRP A 493 -11.57 -5.18 -9.38
CA TRP A 493 -10.58 -6.17 -9.81
C TRP A 493 -11.03 -7.60 -9.51
N ASP A 494 -10.40 -8.55 -10.18
CA ASP A 494 -10.64 -9.97 -9.98
C ASP A 494 -9.90 -10.47 -8.72
N VAL A 495 -10.65 -11.03 -7.77
CA VAL A 495 -10.09 -11.69 -6.58
C VAL A 495 -9.88 -13.19 -6.79
N GLY A 496 -10.36 -13.73 -7.92
CA GLY A 496 -10.19 -15.12 -8.28
C GLY A 496 -11.01 -16.10 -7.46
N HIS A 497 -10.56 -17.35 -7.51
CA HIS A 497 -11.08 -18.50 -6.78
C HIS A 497 -9.97 -19.25 -6.02
N GLY A 498 -8.86 -18.56 -5.70
CA GLY A 498 -7.60 -19.16 -5.28
C GLY A 498 -6.79 -19.72 -6.46
N ASP A 499 -7.09 -19.28 -7.68
CA ASP A 499 -6.47 -19.62 -8.95
C ASP A 499 -5.62 -18.46 -9.50
N GLU A 500 -4.99 -18.67 -10.64
CA GLU A 500 -4.25 -17.63 -11.36
C GLU A 500 -5.23 -16.58 -11.94
N ILE A 501 -4.86 -15.31 -11.79
CA ILE A 501 -5.62 -14.17 -12.31
C ILE A 501 -5.13 -13.84 -13.72
N GLU A 502 -5.99 -14.08 -14.74
CA GLU A 502 -5.66 -13.81 -16.14
C GLU A 502 -5.67 -12.31 -16.49
N ASN A 503 -6.62 -11.55 -15.93
CA ASN A 503 -6.67 -10.09 -16.05
C ASN A 503 -6.30 -9.48 -14.70
N ASP A 504 -5.05 -9.06 -14.56
CA ASP A 504 -4.48 -8.47 -13.35
C ASP A 504 -4.82 -6.98 -13.18
N LYS A 505 -5.51 -6.38 -14.15
CA LYS A 505 -5.78 -4.96 -14.18
C LYS A 505 -6.85 -4.55 -13.16
N VAL A 506 -6.67 -3.37 -12.61
CA VAL A 506 -7.64 -2.68 -11.78
C VAL A 506 -8.38 -1.67 -12.65
N VAL A 507 -9.70 -1.75 -12.67
CA VAL A 507 -10.57 -0.77 -13.31
C VAL A 507 -10.98 0.26 -12.26
N GLN A 508 -10.80 1.54 -12.55
CA GLN A 508 -11.07 2.62 -11.61
C GLN A 508 -12.05 3.64 -12.19
N VAL A 509 -12.99 4.10 -11.38
CA VAL A 509 -13.85 5.22 -11.68
C VAL A 509 -13.68 6.34 -10.65
N ASP A 510 -13.52 7.57 -11.12
CA ASP A 510 -13.49 8.78 -10.31
C ASP A 510 -14.91 9.34 -10.20
N VAL A 511 -15.54 9.09 -9.05
CA VAL A 511 -16.93 9.47 -8.80
C VAL A 511 -17.05 10.97 -8.53
N GLN A 512 -16.05 11.59 -7.89
CA GLN A 512 -16.05 13.03 -7.63
C GLN A 512 -16.11 13.82 -8.93
N ARG A 513 -15.29 13.45 -9.90
CA ARG A 513 -15.29 14.07 -11.22
C ARG A 513 -16.61 13.86 -11.97
N ALA A 514 -17.18 12.65 -11.89
CA ALA A 514 -18.44 12.33 -12.54
C ALA A 514 -19.64 13.11 -11.96
N VAL A 515 -19.67 13.34 -10.65
CA VAL A 515 -20.68 14.18 -9.99
C VAL A 515 -20.53 15.66 -10.38
N GLY A 516 -19.28 16.12 -10.53
CA GLY A 516 -18.96 17.50 -10.85
C GLY A 516 -18.76 18.41 -9.63
N HIS A 517 -18.63 17.84 -8.43
CA HIS A 517 -18.22 18.56 -7.22
C HIS A 517 -17.33 17.65 -6.35
N PHE A 518 -16.59 18.26 -5.42
CA PHE A 518 -15.63 17.55 -4.58
C PHE A 518 -16.05 17.50 -3.11
N ASP A 519 -17.04 18.29 -2.73
CA ASP A 519 -17.47 18.39 -1.35
C ASP A 519 -18.34 17.20 -0.98
N ASN A 520 -17.90 16.45 0.05
CA ASN A 520 -18.69 15.41 0.72
C ASN A 520 -19.14 14.24 -0.18
N VAL A 521 -18.37 13.90 -1.22
CA VAL A 521 -18.66 12.78 -2.11
C VAL A 521 -18.27 11.46 -1.43
N GLN A 522 -19.28 10.79 -0.84
CA GLN A 522 -19.11 9.48 -0.22
C GLN A 522 -19.99 8.46 -0.94
N VAL A 523 -19.36 7.39 -1.43
CA VAL A 523 -20.06 6.25 -2.03
C VAL A 523 -20.72 5.44 -0.92
N THR A 524 -22.02 5.17 -1.04
CA THR A 524 -22.80 4.37 -0.10
C THR A 524 -23.12 2.99 -0.65
N GLN A 525 -23.38 2.89 -1.96
CA GLN A 525 -23.79 1.64 -2.60
C GLN A 525 -23.17 1.53 -4.00
N THR A 526 -22.85 0.29 -4.40
CA THR A 526 -22.41 -0.03 -5.76
C THR A 526 -23.15 -1.26 -6.28
N SER A 527 -23.38 -1.33 -7.59
CA SER A 527 -23.95 -2.51 -8.23
C SER A 527 -23.38 -2.64 -9.64
N LEU A 528 -22.63 -3.74 -9.88
CA LEU A 528 -22.08 -4.09 -11.20
C LEU A 528 -22.97 -5.14 -11.86
N ALA A 529 -23.43 -4.86 -13.09
CA ALA A 529 -24.12 -5.86 -13.92
C ALA A 529 -23.10 -6.78 -14.59
N GLY A 530 -23.17 -8.08 -14.28
CA GLY A 530 -22.14 -9.05 -14.71
C GLY A 530 -22.09 -9.29 -16.22
N ALA A 531 -23.22 -9.23 -16.91
CA ALA A 531 -23.30 -9.45 -18.35
C ALA A 531 -22.98 -8.19 -19.18
N SER A 532 -23.49 -7.02 -18.79
CA SER A 532 -23.25 -5.76 -19.52
C SER A 532 -21.93 -5.09 -19.12
N GLY A 533 -21.45 -5.30 -17.90
CA GLY A 533 -20.31 -4.61 -17.33
C GLY A 533 -20.62 -3.15 -16.95
N GLU A 534 -21.90 -2.78 -16.84
CA GLU A 534 -22.31 -1.46 -16.39
C GLU A 534 -22.26 -1.38 -14.86
N LEU A 535 -21.78 -0.25 -14.33
CA LEU A 535 -21.66 0.00 -12.89
C LEU A 535 -22.58 1.14 -12.48
N ALA A 536 -23.44 0.90 -11.50
CA ALA A 536 -24.21 1.93 -10.82
C ALA A 536 -23.60 2.25 -9.47
N VAL A 537 -23.49 3.54 -9.14
CA VAL A 537 -22.89 4.07 -7.90
C VAL A 537 -23.84 5.04 -7.26
N GLY A 538 -24.23 4.75 -6.02
CA GLY A 538 -25.06 5.62 -5.19
C GLY A 538 -24.23 6.37 -4.15
N LEU A 539 -24.60 7.63 -3.89
CA LEU A 539 -23.87 8.54 -3.01
C LEU A 539 -24.67 8.95 -1.79
N ARG A 540 -23.96 9.45 -0.80
CA ARG A 540 -24.53 9.99 0.43
C ARG A 540 -25.33 11.28 0.20
N GLY A 541 -24.99 12.05 -0.83
CA GLY A 541 -25.71 13.29 -1.20
C GLY A 541 -27.04 13.05 -1.89
N GLY A 542 -27.37 11.79 -2.26
CA GLY A 542 -28.59 11.43 -3.00
C GLY A 542 -28.39 11.38 -4.52
N GLU A 543 -27.15 11.35 -4.98
CA GLU A 543 -26.83 11.18 -6.40
C GLU A 543 -26.68 9.68 -6.74
N LEU A 544 -27.16 9.31 -7.92
CA LEU A 544 -26.96 8.01 -8.55
C LEU A 544 -26.26 8.21 -9.90
N ILE A 545 -25.13 7.52 -10.12
CA ILE A 545 -24.37 7.61 -11.38
C ILE A 545 -24.26 6.23 -11.99
N VAL A 546 -24.44 6.16 -13.32
CA VAL A 546 -24.22 4.95 -14.10
C VAL A 546 -23.01 5.12 -15.00
N PHE A 547 -22.10 4.15 -14.96
CA PHE A 547 -20.89 4.07 -15.78
C PHE A 547 -21.03 2.93 -16.81
N ARG A 548 -20.53 3.17 -18.01
CA ARG A 548 -20.50 2.21 -19.11
C ARG A 548 -19.09 2.01 -19.64
N TRP A 549 -18.78 0.81 -20.08
CA TRP A 549 -17.51 0.52 -20.74
C TRP A 549 -17.47 1.18 -22.13
N GLY A 550 -16.37 1.86 -22.44
CA GLY A 550 -16.21 2.52 -23.71
C GLY A 550 -14.84 3.16 -23.90
N SER A 551 -14.68 3.81 -25.05
CA SER A 551 -13.49 4.58 -25.42
C SER A 551 -13.72 6.07 -25.25
N ASN A 552 -12.75 6.77 -24.66
CA ASN A 552 -12.78 8.22 -24.45
C ASN A 552 -12.37 8.96 -25.74
N LYS A 553 -13.32 9.61 -26.38
CA LYS A 553 -13.09 10.43 -27.59
C LYS A 553 -12.37 11.75 -27.31
N SER A 554 -12.27 12.13 -26.03
CA SER A 554 -11.68 13.40 -25.56
C SER A 554 -10.39 13.18 -24.75
N THR A 555 -9.71 12.05 -24.93
CA THR A 555 -8.48 11.72 -24.21
C THR A 555 -7.45 12.85 -24.30
N GLY A 556 -6.89 13.26 -23.16
CA GLY A 556 -5.89 14.34 -23.08
C GLY A 556 -6.45 15.77 -23.17
N ARG A 557 -7.77 15.94 -23.27
CA ARG A 557 -8.41 17.27 -23.20
C ARG A 557 -9.04 17.46 -21.81
N GLU A 558 -8.84 18.61 -21.23
CA GLU A 558 -9.57 19.00 -20.01
C GLU A 558 -11.05 19.20 -20.38
N PRO A 559 -11.98 18.61 -19.61
CA PRO A 559 -13.41 18.82 -19.82
C PRO A 559 -13.79 20.27 -19.55
N SER A 560 -14.82 20.73 -20.22
CA SER A 560 -15.47 22.03 -19.90
C SER A 560 -15.97 22.00 -18.44
N ALA A 561 -16.10 23.18 -17.83
CA ALA A 561 -16.63 23.28 -16.47
C ALA A 561 -17.98 22.51 -16.39
N PRO A 562 -18.18 21.65 -15.37
CA PRO A 562 -19.39 20.84 -15.30
C PRO A 562 -20.63 21.75 -15.17
N GLY A 563 -21.64 21.45 -16.01
CA GLY A 563 -22.95 22.07 -15.88
C GLY A 563 -23.61 21.74 -14.55
N SER A 564 -24.53 22.57 -14.06
CA SER A 564 -25.30 22.30 -12.84
C SER A 564 -26.20 21.08 -13.03
N ASN A 565 -26.19 20.17 -12.04
CA ASN A 565 -27.13 19.06 -12.00
C ASN A 565 -28.54 19.56 -11.70
N GLN A 566 -29.56 19.04 -12.40
CA GLN A 566 -30.95 19.35 -12.13
C GLN A 566 -31.55 18.26 -11.22
N VAL A 567 -32.16 18.68 -10.13
CA VAL A 567 -32.77 17.77 -9.15
C VAL A 567 -33.99 17.04 -9.79
N GLY A 568 -34.07 15.72 -9.55
CA GLY A 568 -35.17 14.88 -10.02
C GLY A 568 -35.15 14.57 -11.51
N THR A 569 -34.08 14.93 -12.23
CA THR A 569 -33.95 14.68 -13.68
C THR A 569 -32.64 13.96 -14.01
N LEU A 570 -32.61 13.30 -15.17
CA LEU A 570 -31.41 12.64 -15.67
C LEU A 570 -30.51 13.65 -16.38
N THR A 571 -29.25 13.71 -15.97
CA THR A 571 -28.23 14.52 -16.62
C THR A 571 -27.25 13.60 -17.35
N ASN A 572 -26.93 13.91 -18.61
CA ASN A 572 -25.85 13.24 -19.33
C ASN A 572 -24.52 13.81 -18.84
N VAL A 573 -23.64 12.94 -18.33
CA VAL A 573 -22.34 13.31 -17.74
C VAL A 573 -21.16 12.71 -18.47
N ALA A 574 -21.36 12.30 -19.73
CA ALA A 574 -20.32 11.69 -20.56
C ALA A 574 -19.14 12.62 -20.87
N ASP A 575 -19.29 13.93 -20.66
CA ASP A 575 -18.23 14.94 -20.78
C ASP A 575 -17.31 15.01 -19.56
N ARG A 576 -17.72 14.41 -18.42
CA ARG A 576 -16.97 14.46 -17.15
C ARG A 576 -15.98 13.31 -17.00
N ILE A 577 -15.43 12.84 -18.11
CA ILE A 577 -14.47 11.73 -18.14
C ILE A 577 -13.09 12.20 -17.66
N GLU A 578 -12.36 11.33 -16.96
CA GLU A 578 -10.98 11.58 -16.60
C GLU A 578 -10.09 11.67 -17.84
N PRO A 579 -9.31 12.76 -18.02
CA PRO A 579 -8.51 12.98 -19.25
C PRO A 579 -7.45 11.90 -19.50
N SER A 580 -6.93 11.24 -18.46
CA SER A 580 -5.93 10.16 -18.57
C SER A 580 -6.53 8.85 -19.11
N LEU A 581 -7.84 8.68 -18.96
CA LEU A 581 -8.54 7.47 -19.34
C LEU A 581 -8.79 7.44 -20.86
N SER A 582 -8.21 6.48 -21.57
CA SER A 582 -8.46 6.26 -22.99
C SER A 582 -9.54 5.21 -23.26
N GLU A 583 -9.61 4.18 -22.41
CA GLU A 583 -10.64 3.14 -22.45
C GLU A 583 -10.90 2.63 -21.04
N GLY A 584 -12.17 2.46 -20.68
CA GLY A 584 -12.58 2.01 -19.35
C GLY A 584 -14.06 2.28 -19.07
N LEU A 585 -14.44 2.34 -17.79
CA LEU A 585 -15.78 2.72 -17.36
C LEU A 585 -15.94 4.24 -17.44
N MET A 586 -16.78 4.67 -18.38
CA MET A 586 -17.08 6.07 -18.62
C MET A 586 -18.36 6.49 -17.90
N PRO A 587 -18.43 7.66 -17.25
CA PRO A 587 -19.68 8.18 -16.71
C PRO A 587 -20.67 8.40 -17.88
N ALA A 588 -21.92 8.00 -17.68
CA ALA A 588 -22.94 8.09 -18.72
C ALA A 588 -24.12 8.97 -18.27
N THR A 589 -24.73 8.63 -17.16
CA THR A 589 -25.96 9.26 -16.68
C THR A 589 -25.88 9.50 -15.17
N LEU A 590 -26.34 10.66 -14.73
CA LEU A 590 -26.46 11.06 -13.33
C LEU A 590 -27.92 11.43 -13.03
N LEU A 591 -28.45 10.91 -11.92
CA LEU A 591 -29.67 11.36 -11.26
C LEU A 591 -29.29 12.02 -9.93
N ASP A 592 -29.70 13.27 -9.72
CA ASP A 592 -29.61 13.96 -8.44
C ASP A 592 -31.01 14.04 -7.80
N GLN A 593 -31.30 13.17 -6.81
CA GLN A 593 -32.64 13.10 -6.20
C GLN A 593 -32.77 14.00 -4.97
N LYS A 594 -31.67 14.29 -4.27
CA LYS A 594 -31.65 15.06 -3.00
C LYS A 594 -32.64 14.58 -1.92
N ASP A 595 -32.91 13.28 -1.89
CA ASP A 595 -33.80 12.64 -0.92
C ASP A 595 -33.02 11.80 0.11
N GLY A 596 -31.88 12.35 0.58
CA GLY A 596 -30.95 11.66 1.50
C GLY A 596 -30.05 10.63 0.81
N PRO A 597 -29.21 9.94 1.58
CA PRO A 597 -28.29 8.93 1.08
C PRO A 597 -28.97 7.85 0.25
N VAL A 598 -28.29 7.37 -0.80
CA VAL A 598 -28.71 6.16 -1.53
C VAL A 598 -28.53 4.95 -0.61
N THR A 599 -29.62 4.26 -0.26
CA THR A 599 -29.64 3.12 0.68
C THR A 599 -29.59 1.77 0.02
N ALA A 600 -30.08 1.67 -1.22
CA ALA A 600 -30.02 0.47 -2.04
C ALA A 600 -29.89 0.84 -3.52
N VAL A 601 -29.09 0.06 -4.26
CA VAL A 601 -28.96 0.19 -5.71
C VAL A 601 -28.82 -1.17 -6.36
N LYS A 602 -29.49 -1.37 -7.49
CA LYS A 602 -29.35 -2.56 -8.32
C LYS A 602 -29.31 -2.18 -9.79
N MET A 603 -28.22 -2.58 -10.46
CA MET A 603 -28.09 -2.57 -11.91
C MET A 603 -28.45 -3.95 -12.46
N SER A 604 -29.41 -4.00 -13.38
CA SER A 604 -29.79 -5.28 -14.02
C SER A 604 -28.95 -5.56 -15.26
N ASP A 605 -28.80 -6.84 -15.60
CA ASP A 605 -28.13 -7.26 -16.85
C ASP A 605 -28.94 -6.91 -18.12
N VAL A 606 -30.13 -6.35 -17.98
CA VAL A 606 -31.05 -6.04 -19.08
C VAL A 606 -31.32 -4.55 -19.25
N GLY A 607 -30.49 -3.71 -18.63
CA GLY A 607 -30.48 -2.28 -18.84
C GLY A 607 -31.47 -1.48 -18.00
N PHE A 608 -31.94 -2.00 -16.86
CA PHE A 608 -32.65 -1.23 -15.85
C PHE A 608 -31.76 -0.98 -14.63
N VAL A 609 -31.85 0.20 -14.04
CA VAL A 609 -31.28 0.48 -12.72
C VAL A 609 -32.37 0.98 -11.78
N ALA A 610 -32.36 0.48 -10.56
CA ALA A 610 -33.25 0.93 -9.50
C ALA A 610 -32.46 1.40 -8.29
N ALA A 611 -32.87 2.50 -7.68
CA ALA A 611 -32.26 3.06 -6.48
C ALA A 611 -33.31 3.46 -5.45
N GLY A 612 -32.99 3.22 -4.18
CA GLY A 612 -33.77 3.69 -3.03
C GLY A 612 -32.99 4.68 -2.22
N PHE A 613 -33.68 5.64 -1.60
CA PHE A 613 -33.12 6.75 -0.86
C PHE A 613 -33.62 6.76 0.58
N GLU A 614 -32.81 7.31 1.50
CA GLU A 614 -33.15 7.34 2.94
C GLU A 614 -34.43 8.13 3.25
N GLY A 615 -34.74 9.15 2.43
CA GLY A 615 -35.99 9.88 2.50
C GLY A 615 -37.23 9.07 2.09
N GLY A 616 -37.03 7.84 1.56
CA GLY A 616 -38.06 6.89 1.22
C GLY A 616 -38.46 6.85 -0.26
N SER A 617 -37.87 7.69 -1.10
CA SER A 617 -38.13 7.60 -2.55
C SER A 617 -37.45 6.38 -3.16
N VAL A 618 -38.05 5.83 -4.22
CA VAL A 618 -37.51 4.78 -5.08
C VAL A 618 -37.68 5.21 -6.52
N VAL A 619 -36.59 5.12 -7.30
CA VAL A 619 -36.56 5.49 -8.70
C VAL A 619 -36.09 4.31 -9.55
N VAL A 620 -36.75 4.07 -10.71
CA VAL A 620 -36.33 3.08 -11.70
C VAL A 620 -36.07 3.79 -13.03
N ILE A 621 -34.93 3.50 -13.60
CA ILE A 621 -34.45 4.12 -14.84
C ILE A 621 -34.25 3.04 -15.91
N ASP A 622 -34.75 3.26 -17.11
CA ASP A 622 -34.41 2.49 -18.30
C ASP A 622 -33.15 3.09 -18.96
N MET A 623 -32.06 2.36 -18.94
CA MET A 623 -30.75 2.82 -19.45
C MET A 623 -30.54 2.61 -20.94
N ARG A 624 -31.46 1.92 -21.64
CA ARG A 624 -31.36 1.74 -23.11
C ARG A 624 -31.67 3.02 -23.88
N GLY A 625 -32.53 3.88 -23.34
CA GLY A 625 -32.70 5.26 -23.75
C GLY A 625 -32.99 6.06 -22.49
N PRO A 626 -31.98 6.60 -21.80
CA PRO A 626 -32.05 7.00 -20.42
C PRO A 626 -33.32 7.78 -20.06
N ALA A 627 -34.24 7.12 -19.33
CA ALA A 627 -35.52 7.70 -18.91
C ALA A 627 -35.96 7.15 -17.54
N ILE A 628 -36.50 8.01 -16.69
CA ILE A 628 -37.14 7.57 -15.45
C ILE A 628 -38.48 6.93 -15.84
N ILE A 629 -38.64 5.64 -15.54
CA ILE A 629 -39.87 4.87 -15.83
C ILE A 629 -40.74 4.67 -14.60
N TYR A 630 -40.21 4.96 -13.40
CA TYR A 630 -40.94 4.91 -12.14
C TYR A 630 -40.28 5.81 -11.10
N SER A 631 -41.10 6.54 -10.36
CA SER A 631 -40.68 7.30 -9.20
C SER A 631 -41.87 7.35 -8.19
N ALA A 632 -41.63 6.81 -6.99
CA ALA A 632 -42.65 6.74 -5.95
C ALA A 632 -41.99 6.67 -4.58
N THR A 633 -42.80 6.81 -3.51
CA THR A 633 -42.33 6.59 -2.14
C THR A 633 -42.61 5.19 -1.66
N VAL A 634 -41.77 4.66 -0.77
CA VAL A 634 -41.98 3.35 -0.14
C VAL A 634 -43.36 3.29 0.53
N HIS A 635 -43.87 4.40 1.08
CA HIS A 635 -45.19 4.50 1.69
C HIS A 635 -46.35 4.19 0.73
N ASP A 636 -46.17 4.38 -0.57
CA ASP A 636 -47.24 4.15 -1.55
C ASP A 636 -47.57 2.68 -1.70
N PHE A 637 -46.62 1.77 -1.45
CA PHE A 637 -46.83 0.33 -1.55
C PHE A 637 -46.75 -0.39 -0.21
N SER A 638 -46.19 0.16 0.85
CA SER A 638 -46.14 -0.45 2.18
C SER A 638 -47.51 -0.43 2.89
N LYS A 639 -48.33 0.57 2.62
CA LYS A 639 -49.72 0.64 3.06
C LYS A 639 -50.57 -0.19 2.09
N GLY A 640 -50.74 -1.48 2.34
CA GLY A 640 -51.59 -2.31 1.53
C GLY A 640 -52.97 -1.61 1.29
N HIS A 641 -53.46 -1.68 0.05
CA HIS A 641 -54.77 -1.15 -0.36
C HIS A 641 -55.90 -1.85 0.42
N LYS A 642 -56.14 -1.42 1.63
CA LYS A 642 -57.45 -1.64 2.25
C LYS A 642 -58.40 -0.53 1.75
N GLY A 643 -59.02 -0.85 0.62
CA GLY A 643 -60.21 -0.12 0.17
C GLY A 643 -61.28 -0.16 1.29
N GLY A 644 -61.41 0.92 2.04
CA GLY A 644 -62.38 1.04 3.11
C GLY A 644 -62.32 2.45 3.68
N SER A 645 -63.20 3.32 3.22
CA SER A 645 -63.44 4.66 3.79
C SER A 645 -63.81 4.50 5.26
N SER A 646 -62.92 4.85 6.16
CA SER A 646 -63.32 5.24 7.49
C SER A 646 -62.51 6.46 7.92
N ARG A 647 -63.15 7.65 7.83
CA ARG A 647 -62.74 8.85 8.54
C ARG A 647 -62.71 8.52 10.04
N ARG A 648 -61.60 8.04 10.59
CA ARG A 648 -61.31 8.13 12.02
C ARG A 648 -60.40 9.34 12.26
N ARG A 649 -60.93 10.31 13.01
CA ARG A 649 -60.14 11.44 13.54
C ARG A 649 -58.97 10.89 14.34
N ALA A 650 -57.81 11.33 13.97
CA ALA A 650 -56.56 11.04 14.66
C ALA A 650 -56.52 11.81 15.97
N SER A 651 -56.57 11.12 17.08
CA SER A 651 -56.12 11.61 18.38
C SER A 651 -54.67 11.11 18.59
N GLY A 652 -53.70 12.00 18.74
CA GLY A 652 -52.37 11.74 19.26
C GLY A 652 -51.50 10.88 18.34
N GLY A 653 -51.13 11.39 17.15
CA GLY A 653 -50.30 10.61 16.21
C GLY A 653 -48.82 10.64 16.58
N VAL A 654 -48.28 9.48 16.94
CA VAL A 654 -46.82 9.21 16.80
C VAL A 654 -46.52 9.32 15.30
N ALA A 655 -45.52 10.12 14.93
CA ALA A 655 -45.08 10.25 13.56
C ALA A 655 -44.71 8.85 13.02
N PRO A 656 -45.08 8.50 11.78
CA PRO A 656 -44.75 7.20 11.21
C PRO A 656 -43.21 7.02 11.19
N LYS A 657 -42.73 5.83 11.54
CA LYS A 657 -41.30 5.54 11.48
C LYS A 657 -40.82 5.74 10.04
N PRO A 658 -39.63 6.35 9.84
CA PRO A 658 -39.07 6.53 8.51
C PRO A 658 -38.81 5.17 7.86
N GLU A 659 -39.23 5.02 6.61
CA GLU A 659 -39.11 3.79 5.86
C GLU A 659 -38.42 4.03 4.52
N TRP A 660 -37.40 3.19 4.22
CA TRP A 660 -36.62 3.24 2.99
C TRP A 660 -36.27 1.85 2.48
N ALA A 661 -35.90 1.75 1.19
CA ALA A 661 -35.45 0.50 0.58
C ALA A 661 -34.06 0.10 1.11
N THR A 662 -33.90 -1.19 1.45
CA THR A 662 -32.64 -1.80 1.91
C THR A 662 -32.08 -2.78 0.90
N GLN A 663 -32.96 -3.41 0.11
CA GLN A 663 -32.57 -4.38 -0.93
C GLN A 663 -33.47 -4.22 -2.17
N ILE A 664 -32.88 -4.36 -3.34
CA ILE A 664 -33.55 -4.30 -4.63
C ILE A 664 -33.06 -5.46 -5.50
N GLU A 665 -34.02 -6.21 -6.12
CA GLU A 665 -33.67 -7.32 -7.03
C GLU A 665 -34.59 -7.34 -8.26
N PHE A 666 -33.99 -7.67 -9.42
CA PHE A 666 -34.70 -7.91 -10.67
C PHE A 666 -34.80 -9.41 -10.97
N SER A 667 -35.97 -9.86 -11.36
CA SER A 667 -36.20 -11.26 -11.70
C SER A 667 -37.01 -11.44 -12.96
N VAL A 668 -36.99 -12.65 -13.50
CA VAL A 668 -37.92 -13.11 -14.53
C VAL A 668 -38.64 -14.32 -13.98
N MET A 669 -39.94 -14.16 -13.69
CA MET A 669 -40.77 -15.25 -13.20
C MET A 669 -42.25 -15.00 -13.45
N MET A 670 -43.04 -16.07 -13.28
CA MET A 670 -44.49 -16.05 -13.38
C MET A 670 -45.09 -15.76 -11.98
N LEU A 671 -46.06 -14.87 -11.90
CA LEU A 671 -46.85 -14.60 -10.70
C LEU A 671 -48.09 -15.49 -10.66
N ASP A 672 -48.65 -15.69 -9.45
CA ASP A 672 -49.89 -16.44 -9.30
C ASP A 672 -51.01 -15.77 -10.08
N GLY A 673 -51.70 -16.56 -10.92
CA GLY A 673 -52.77 -16.09 -11.80
C GLY A 673 -52.34 -15.61 -13.19
N ASP A 674 -51.00 -15.59 -13.48
CA ASP A 674 -50.48 -15.27 -14.81
C ASP A 674 -50.17 -16.53 -15.60
N ASP A 675 -50.44 -16.51 -16.91
CA ASP A 675 -50.04 -17.57 -17.84
C ASP A 675 -48.67 -17.37 -18.48
N TYR A 676 -47.94 -16.27 -18.11
CA TYR A 676 -46.68 -15.90 -18.70
C TYR A 676 -45.71 -15.35 -17.63
N SER A 677 -44.43 -15.42 -17.92
CA SER A 677 -43.41 -14.82 -17.09
C SER A 677 -43.20 -13.35 -17.48
N SER A 678 -42.90 -12.53 -16.48
CA SER A 678 -42.63 -11.10 -16.67
C SER A 678 -41.27 -10.71 -16.04
N ILE A 679 -40.72 -9.57 -16.44
CA ILE A 679 -39.66 -8.93 -15.68
C ILE A 679 -40.30 -8.35 -14.43
N LEU A 680 -39.79 -8.73 -13.27
CA LEU A 680 -40.26 -8.27 -11.96
C LEU A 680 -39.16 -7.47 -11.27
N LEU A 681 -39.60 -6.50 -10.48
CA LEU A 681 -38.78 -5.75 -9.54
C LEU A 681 -39.28 -6.03 -8.12
N HIS A 682 -38.37 -6.38 -7.23
CA HIS A 682 -38.65 -6.63 -5.81
C HIS A 682 -37.89 -5.59 -4.97
N ILE A 683 -38.58 -4.94 -4.03
CA ILE A 683 -38.05 -3.89 -3.17
C ILE A 683 -38.31 -4.27 -1.73
N GLY A 684 -37.26 -4.54 -0.98
CA GLY A 684 -37.28 -4.80 0.46
C GLY A 684 -36.93 -3.58 1.27
N THR A 685 -37.60 -3.39 2.44
CA THR A 685 -37.44 -2.21 3.27
C THR A 685 -36.78 -2.49 4.63
N ASN A 686 -36.37 -1.42 5.30
CA ASN A 686 -35.84 -1.45 6.68
C ASN A 686 -36.91 -1.83 7.73
N LEU A 687 -38.19 -1.74 7.41
CA LEU A 687 -39.30 -2.16 8.29
C LEU A 687 -39.88 -3.52 7.91
N GLY A 688 -39.28 -4.24 6.94
CA GLY A 688 -39.68 -5.59 6.54
C GLY A 688 -40.77 -5.65 5.47
N HIS A 689 -41.14 -4.54 4.87
CA HIS A 689 -42.08 -4.60 3.74
C HIS A 689 -41.33 -4.99 2.47
N LEU A 690 -41.97 -5.86 1.68
CA LEU A 690 -41.46 -6.31 0.39
C LEU A 690 -42.50 -6.03 -0.69
N GLY A 691 -42.23 -5.06 -1.53
CA GLY A 691 -43.05 -4.71 -2.70
C GLY A 691 -42.62 -5.48 -3.94
N THR A 692 -43.57 -5.93 -4.74
CA THR A 692 -43.36 -6.58 -6.03
C THR A 692 -44.01 -5.78 -7.15
N PHE A 693 -43.31 -5.57 -8.25
CA PHE A 693 -43.71 -4.78 -9.41
C PHE A 693 -43.46 -5.55 -10.69
N LYS A 694 -44.28 -5.36 -11.71
CA LYS A 694 -44.05 -5.81 -13.10
C LYS A 694 -43.45 -4.68 -13.92
N ILE A 695 -42.48 -5.02 -14.75
CA ILE A 695 -41.92 -4.12 -15.77
C ILE A 695 -42.42 -4.61 -17.13
N LEU A 696 -43.31 -3.85 -17.72
CA LEU A 696 -43.98 -4.23 -18.98
C LEU A 696 -43.75 -3.16 -20.06
N PRO A 697 -43.57 -3.58 -21.33
CA PRO A 697 -43.54 -2.63 -22.43
C PRO A 697 -44.94 -2.05 -22.64
N ASP A 698 -45.02 -0.75 -22.88
CA ASP A 698 -46.24 -0.09 -23.31
C ASP A 698 -46.40 -0.18 -24.87
N PRO A 699 -47.55 0.22 -25.45
CA PRO A 699 -47.76 0.21 -26.89
C PRO A 699 -46.77 1.10 -27.68
N SER A 700 -46.11 2.05 -27.05
CA SER A 700 -45.10 2.90 -27.69
C SER A 700 -43.71 2.26 -27.67
N GLY A 701 -43.54 1.09 -27.08
CA GLY A 701 -42.27 0.40 -26.91
C GLY A 701 -41.45 0.89 -25.72
N ARG A 702 -41.96 1.82 -24.92
CA ARG A 702 -41.36 2.21 -23.62
C ARG A 702 -41.76 1.21 -22.56
N TYR A 703 -40.97 1.16 -21.49
CA TYR A 703 -41.31 0.31 -20.34
C TYR A 703 -42.01 1.11 -19.25
N THR A 704 -42.95 0.48 -18.57
CA THR A 704 -43.68 1.01 -17.43
C THR A 704 -43.60 0.05 -16.25
N VAL A 705 -43.62 0.58 -15.02
CA VAL A 705 -43.56 -0.22 -13.78
C VAL A 705 -44.95 -0.22 -13.14
N GLN A 706 -45.49 -1.41 -12.91
CA GLN A 706 -46.83 -1.61 -12.33
C GLN A 706 -46.70 -2.29 -10.96
N TYR A 707 -47.26 -1.70 -9.94
CA TYR A 707 -47.33 -2.32 -8.61
C TYR A 707 -48.27 -3.53 -8.64
N VAL A 708 -47.80 -4.67 -8.06
CA VAL A 708 -48.57 -5.92 -7.99
C VAL A 708 -49.08 -6.17 -6.58
N GLY A 709 -48.23 -6.05 -5.59
CA GLY A 709 -48.58 -6.30 -4.20
C GLY A 709 -47.42 -6.18 -3.25
N SER A 710 -47.71 -6.21 -1.95
CA SER A 710 -46.65 -6.19 -0.91
C SER A 710 -46.92 -7.25 0.15
N MET A 711 -45.83 -7.64 0.80
CA MET A 711 -45.81 -8.53 1.96
C MET A 711 -45.07 -7.88 3.11
N ALA A 712 -45.43 -8.24 4.36
CA ALA A 712 -44.70 -7.81 5.53
C ALA A 712 -43.98 -9.01 6.17
N LEU A 713 -42.69 -8.86 6.38
CA LEU A 713 -41.84 -9.76 7.13
C LEU A 713 -41.63 -9.23 8.54
N ASP A 714 -40.89 -9.94 9.35
CA ASP A 714 -40.69 -9.67 10.78
C ASP A 714 -39.69 -8.55 11.07
N ASN A 715 -38.71 -8.31 10.17
CA ASN A 715 -37.62 -7.35 10.36
C ASN A 715 -37.11 -6.81 9.00
N ARG A 716 -36.15 -5.90 9.04
CA ARG A 716 -35.51 -5.35 7.83
C ARG A 716 -35.08 -6.49 6.88
N ILE A 717 -35.22 -6.25 5.59
CA ILE A 717 -34.78 -7.20 4.57
C ILE A 717 -33.32 -6.90 4.25
N MET A 718 -32.45 -7.91 4.44
CA MET A 718 -31.01 -7.74 4.25
C MET A 718 -30.45 -8.50 3.05
N TYR A 719 -31.18 -9.52 2.58
CA TYR A 719 -30.79 -10.29 1.39
C TYR A 719 -32.03 -10.80 0.69
N MET A 720 -32.03 -10.77 -0.64
CA MET A 720 -33.07 -11.37 -1.49
C MET A 720 -32.43 -12.15 -2.64
N ALA A 721 -32.99 -13.28 -2.98
CA ALA A 721 -32.57 -14.09 -4.14
C ALA A 721 -33.78 -14.69 -4.86
N PRO A 722 -33.99 -14.36 -6.12
CA PRO A 722 -35.00 -15.04 -6.97
C PRO A 722 -34.47 -16.40 -7.42
N ILE A 723 -35.26 -17.47 -7.24
CA ILE A 723 -34.90 -18.86 -7.56
C ILE A 723 -35.95 -19.45 -8.49
N ASN A 724 -35.51 -20.10 -9.54
CA ASN A 724 -36.38 -20.97 -10.35
C ASN A 724 -36.67 -22.25 -9.55
N ALA A 725 -37.91 -22.46 -9.17
CA ALA A 725 -38.32 -23.54 -8.29
C ALA A 725 -38.13 -24.95 -8.92
N ASP A 726 -38.11 -25.04 -10.25
CA ASP A 726 -37.98 -26.31 -10.97
C ASP A 726 -36.52 -26.72 -11.16
N SER A 727 -35.63 -25.75 -11.46
CA SER A 727 -34.22 -25.99 -11.75
C SER A 727 -33.27 -25.65 -10.59
N GLY A 728 -33.70 -24.89 -9.61
CA GLY A 728 -32.86 -24.34 -8.55
C GLY A 728 -31.89 -23.21 -8.99
N LYS A 729 -31.86 -22.88 -10.26
CA LYS A 729 -30.99 -21.83 -10.79
C LYS A 729 -31.51 -20.44 -10.41
N PRO A 730 -30.65 -19.41 -10.35
CA PRO A 730 -31.11 -18.03 -10.17
C PRO A 730 -32.15 -17.65 -11.24
N ALA A 731 -33.26 -17.05 -10.80
CA ALA A 731 -34.29 -16.49 -11.67
C ALA A 731 -34.10 -14.98 -11.91
N SER A 732 -32.87 -14.51 -11.88
CA SER A 732 -32.51 -13.11 -12.12
C SER A 732 -32.84 -12.69 -13.56
N ALA A 733 -33.12 -11.40 -13.76
CA ALA A 733 -33.40 -10.84 -15.09
C ALA A 733 -32.12 -10.79 -15.94
N SER A 734 -31.78 -11.91 -16.57
CA SER A 734 -30.66 -12.04 -17.51
C SER A 734 -31.10 -11.77 -18.95
N GLN A 735 -30.17 -11.42 -19.83
CA GLN A 735 -30.47 -11.21 -21.26
C GLN A 735 -31.10 -12.44 -21.92
N ASN A 736 -30.61 -13.64 -21.57
CA ASN A 736 -31.17 -14.91 -22.07
C ASN A 736 -32.60 -15.14 -21.58
N ALA A 737 -32.86 -14.88 -20.28
CA ALA A 737 -34.22 -15.04 -19.73
C ALA A 737 -35.21 -14.07 -20.40
N VAL A 738 -34.82 -12.79 -20.58
CA VAL A 738 -35.67 -11.77 -21.19
C VAL A 738 -35.89 -12.02 -22.69
N SER A 739 -34.88 -12.47 -23.42
CA SER A 739 -35.03 -12.85 -24.83
C SER A 739 -35.99 -14.05 -25.01
N SER A 740 -35.92 -15.01 -24.08
CA SER A 740 -36.76 -16.20 -24.08
C SER A 740 -38.23 -15.92 -23.66
N LEU A 741 -38.54 -14.76 -23.07
CA LEU A 741 -39.92 -14.33 -22.85
C LEU A 741 -40.72 -14.25 -24.17
N ARG A 742 -40.04 -13.83 -25.27
CA ARG A 742 -40.67 -13.76 -26.62
C ARG A 742 -41.06 -15.14 -27.17
N THR A 743 -40.42 -16.20 -26.71
CA THR A 743 -40.72 -17.58 -27.10
C THR A 743 -41.64 -18.28 -26.10
N GLY A 744 -42.22 -17.55 -25.15
CA GLY A 744 -43.18 -18.07 -24.17
C GLY A 744 -42.52 -18.80 -22.99
N LEU A 745 -41.30 -18.51 -22.64
CA LEU A 745 -40.62 -19.08 -21.45
C LEU A 745 -41.46 -18.89 -20.19
N ARG A 746 -41.79 -20.01 -19.52
CA ARG A 746 -42.44 -20.01 -18.20
C ARG A 746 -41.40 -20.33 -17.13
N VAL A 747 -41.19 -19.44 -16.19
CA VAL A 747 -40.32 -19.62 -15.02
C VAL A 747 -41.20 -19.70 -13.77
N ASN A 748 -41.29 -20.87 -13.18
CA ASN A 748 -41.91 -21.04 -11.88
C ASN A 748 -40.95 -20.53 -10.79
N GLY A 749 -41.08 -19.24 -10.42
CA GLY A 749 -40.15 -18.57 -9.52
C GLY A 749 -40.64 -18.47 -8.09
N VAL A 750 -39.69 -18.52 -7.15
CA VAL A 750 -39.88 -18.20 -5.76
C VAL A 750 -38.83 -17.15 -5.35
N LEU A 751 -39.14 -16.41 -4.30
CA LEU A 751 -38.21 -15.43 -3.71
C LEU A 751 -37.79 -15.92 -2.34
N LEU A 752 -36.48 -16.03 -2.15
CA LEU A 752 -35.86 -16.20 -0.85
C LEU A 752 -35.55 -14.81 -0.29
N ALA A 753 -35.96 -14.54 0.95
CA ALA A 753 -35.65 -13.31 1.67
C ALA A 753 -35.08 -13.64 3.05
N VAL A 754 -34.04 -12.90 3.46
CA VAL A 754 -33.42 -13.06 4.77
C VAL A 754 -33.54 -11.75 5.53
N THR A 755 -33.96 -11.86 6.78
CA THR A 755 -33.96 -10.81 7.78
C THR A 755 -32.90 -11.12 8.85
N PRO A 756 -32.53 -10.21 9.74
CA PRO A 756 -31.68 -10.52 10.87
C PRO A 756 -32.17 -11.65 11.76
N THR A 757 -33.50 -11.90 11.77
CA THR A 757 -34.18 -12.81 12.69
C THR A 757 -34.74 -14.08 12.03
N SER A 758 -34.84 -14.12 10.69
CA SER A 758 -35.49 -15.23 10.00
C SER A 758 -35.14 -15.38 8.51
N ILE A 759 -35.41 -16.54 7.98
CA ILE A 759 -35.34 -16.88 6.55
C ILE A 759 -36.77 -17.17 6.05
N HIS A 760 -37.10 -16.64 4.87
CA HIS A 760 -38.40 -16.87 4.21
C HIS A 760 -38.20 -17.30 2.76
N ILE A 761 -39.00 -18.29 2.32
CA ILE A 761 -39.11 -18.68 0.91
C ILE A 761 -40.59 -18.63 0.54
N PHE A 762 -40.98 -17.86 -0.46
CA PHE A 762 -42.36 -17.61 -0.83
C PHE A 762 -42.51 -17.26 -2.31
N ARG A 763 -43.75 -17.34 -2.81
CA ARG A 763 -44.07 -16.74 -4.11
C ARG A 763 -44.34 -15.25 -3.92
N PRO A 764 -43.74 -14.40 -4.76
CA PRO A 764 -43.90 -12.94 -4.63
C PRO A 764 -45.40 -12.54 -4.69
N ALA A 765 -45.74 -11.57 -3.84
CA ALA A 765 -47.02 -10.86 -3.74
C ALA A 765 -48.27 -11.70 -3.31
N THR A 766 -48.20 -13.05 -3.15
CA THR A 766 -49.43 -13.82 -2.99
C THR A 766 -49.44 -14.82 -1.83
N ALA A 767 -48.35 -15.46 -1.46
CA ALA A 767 -48.41 -16.52 -0.44
C ALA A 767 -47.17 -16.50 0.47
N LYS A 768 -47.43 -16.68 1.78
CA LYS A 768 -46.40 -17.03 2.76
C LYS A 768 -46.00 -18.49 2.54
N GLY A 769 -44.72 -18.73 2.24
CA GLY A 769 -44.14 -20.05 2.06
C GLY A 769 -43.47 -20.60 3.32
N ALA A 770 -42.37 -21.36 3.14
CA ALA A 770 -41.53 -21.85 4.22
C ALA A 770 -40.81 -20.70 4.95
N HIS A 771 -40.67 -20.80 6.27
CA HIS A 771 -39.87 -19.88 7.04
C HIS A 771 -39.16 -20.58 8.19
N LYS A 772 -38.05 -20.02 8.65
CA LYS A 772 -37.31 -20.41 9.83
C LYS A 772 -36.84 -19.19 10.58
N SER A 773 -37.14 -19.10 11.87
CA SER A 773 -36.56 -18.09 12.76
C SER A 773 -35.20 -18.56 13.29
N PHE A 774 -34.32 -17.64 13.58
CA PHE A 774 -33.05 -17.91 14.23
C PHE A 774 -33.22 -17.85 15.76
N ASP A 775 -32.62 -18.82 16.47
CA ASP A 775 -32.98 -19.05 17.88
C ASP A 775 -32.18 -18.18 18.86
N SER A 776 -30.97 -17.74 18.53
CA SER A 776 -30.08 -17.14 19.53
C SER A 776 -29.30 -15.89 19.07
N PHE A 777 -28.98 -15.77 17.79
CA PHE A 777 -28.14 -14.71 17.28
C PHE A 777 -28.69 -14.09 16.01
N PHE A 778 -28.45 -12.79 15.83
CA PHE A 778 -28.83 -12.10 14.61
C PHE A 778 -27.91 -12.51 13.45
N CYS A 779 -28.49 -12.65 12.27
CA CYS A 779 -27.76 -12.78 11.02
C CYS A 779 -27.30 -11.40 10.56
N ASP A 780 -26.02 -11.24 10.27
CA ASP A 780 -25.42 -9.98 9.85
C ASP A 780 -25.21 -9.92 8.33
N ALA A 781 -24.90 -11.05 7.69
CA ALA A 781 -24.79 -11.18 6.23
C ALA A 781 -25.31 -12.55 5.78
N ALA A 782 -25.91 -12.61 4.60
CA ALA A 782 -26.42 -13.84 4.03
C ALA A 782 -26.19 -13.88 2.50
N GLY A 783 -26.10 -15.10 1.94
CA GLY A 783 -25.99 -15.34 0.50
C GLY A 783 -26.21 -16.80 0.13
N ILE A 784 -26.74 -17.06 -1.07
CA ILE A 784 -26.77 -18.40 -1.64
C ILE A 784 -25.42 -18.72 -2.24
N SER A 785 -24.93 -19.92 -1.97
CA SER A 785 -23.66 -20.42 -2.45
C SER A 785 -23.82 -21.80 -3.10
N CYS A 786 -23.15 -22.01 -4.24
CA CYS A 786 -23.16 -23.28 -4.96
C CYS A 786 -22.00 -24.18 -4.55
N TYR A 787 -22.27 -25.45 -4.44
CA TYR A 787 -21.29 -26.52 -4.28
C TYR A 787 -21.21 -27.34 -5.56
N GLN A 788 -20.02 -27.38 -6.18
CA GLN A 788 -19.73 -28.11 -7.43
C GLN A 788 -20.69 -27.80 -8.59
N ASP A 789 -21.21 -26.56 -8.69
CA ASP A 789 -22.18 -26.10 -9.69
C ASP A 789 -23.52 -26.90 -9.75
N GLN A 790 -23.79 -27.74 -8.75
CA GLN A 790 -24.97 -28.61 -8.70
C GLN A 790 -25.87 -28.34 -7.52
N SER A 791 -25.30 -28.24 -6.33
CA SER A 791 -26.07 -28.12 -5.09
C SER A 791 -25.94 -26.70 -4.52
N GLN A 792 -26.95 -26.24 -3.81
CA GLN A 792 -27.01 -24.89 -3.25
C GLN A 792 -27.33 -24.93 -1.77
N ALA A 793 -26.72 -24.03 -1.03
CA ALA A 793 -27.07 -23.77 0.36
C ALA A 793 -27.13 -22.25 0.63
N LEU A 794 -27.98 -21.87 1.57
CA LEU A 794 -27.96 -20.52 2.12
C LEU A 794 -26.89 -20.47 3.21
N ILE A 795 -25.96 -19.55 3.07
CA ILE A 795 -24.90 -19.29 4.05
C ILE A 795 -25.26 -18.00 4.79
N GLY A 796 -25.18 -18.02 6.12
CA GLY A 796 -25.36 -16.83 6.96
C GLY A 796 -24.17 -16.64 7.89
N LEU A 797 -23.76 -15.38 8.12
CA LEU A 797 -22.81 -14.96 9.14
C LEU A 797 -23.58 -14.37 10.32
N PHE A 798 -23.24 -14.79 11.53
CA PHE A 798 -24.00 -14.46 12.73
C PHE A 798 -23.15 -13.71 13.76
N GLY A 799 -23.79 -12.89 14.58
CA GLY A 799 -23.13 -12.06 15.59
C GLY A 799 -22.31 -12.81 16.64
N ASP A 800 -22.43 -14.15 16.72
CA ASP A 800 -21.55 -15.01 17.52
C ASP A 800 -20.23 -15.38 16.82
N GLY A 801 -20.02 -14.85 15.61
CA GLY A 801 -18.84 -15.13 14.78
C GLY A 801 -18.89 -16.47 14.05
N ASN A 802 -20.03 -17.16 14.05
CA ASN A 802 -20.20 -18.41 13.32
C ASN A 802 -20.81 -18.16 11.93
N ALA A 803 -20.26 -18.86 10.94
CA ALA A 803 -20.94 -19.09 9.67
C ALA A 803 -21.80 -20.34 9.76
N ARG A 804 -23.04 -20.26 9.28
CA ARG A 804 -23.98 -21.39 9.26
C ARG A 804 -24.50 -21.64 7.86
N ALA A 805 -24.58 -22.90 7.48
CA ALA A 805 -25.15 -23.34 6.22
C ALA A 805 -26.54 -23.92 6.44
N TYR A 806 -27.50 -23.49 5.61
CA TYR A 806 -28.90 -23.96 5.66
C TYR A 806 -29.29 -24.61 4.34
N SER A 807 -29.98 -25.75 4.43
CA SER A 807 -30.50 -26.47 3.26
C SER A 807 -31.68 -25.74 2.62
N LEU A 808 -31.81 -25.88 1.31
CA LEU A 808 -32.90 -25.34 0.51
C LEU A 808 -33.71 -26.50 -0.12
N PRO A 809 -35.03 -26.53 -0.02
CA PRO A 809 -35.91 -25.55 0.62
C PRO A 809 -36.25 -25.84 2.08
N ALA A 810 -35.68 -26.90 2.67
CA ALA A 810 -36.08 -27.38 4.00
C ALA A 810 -35.66 -26.43 5.14
N LEU A 811 -34.75 -25.51 4.91
CA LEU A 811 -34.21 -24.54 5.86
C LEU A 811 -33.63 -25.17 7.14
N ARG A 812 -33.09 -26.39 7.01
CA ARG A 812 -32.40 -27.09 8.11
C ARG A 812 -30.95 -26.65 8.15
N GLU A 813 -30.41 -26.46 9.34
CA GLU A 813 -28.98 -26.21 9.50
C GLU A 813 -28.21 -27.46 9.09
N ILE A 814 -27.29 -27.32 8.13
CA ILE A 814 -26.40 -28.38 7.65
C ILE A 814 -25.17 -28.44 8.57
N ALA A 815 -24.51 -27.30 8.80
CA ALA A 815 -23.32 -27.20 9.61
C ALA A 815 -23.09 -25.77 10.09
N SER A 816 -22.27 -25.63 11.13
CA SER A 816 -21.79 -24.35 11.70
C SER A 816 -20.27 -24.39 11.85
N ARG A 817 -19.59 -23.30 11.55
CA ARG A 817 -18.13 -23.11 11.71
C ARG A 817 -17.83 -21.75 12.29
N ASN A 818 -16.90 -21.70 13.25
CA ASN A 818 -16.47 -20.46 13.86
C ASN A 818 -15.42 -19.78 12.98
N LEU A 819 -15.61 -18.51 12.66
CA LEU A 819 -14.70 -17.69 11.84
C LEU A 819 -14.08 -16.51 12.62
N THR A 820 -14.21 -16.45 13.95
CA THR A 820 -13.69 -15.35 14.78
C THR A 820 -12.18 -15.17 14.70
N ASN A 821 -11.45 -16.24 14.36
CA ASN A 821 -10.01 -16.22 14.18
C ASN A 821 -9.59 -15.65 12.81
N ILE A 822 -10.53 -15.51 11.88
CA ILE A 822 -10.27 -15.08 10.51
C ILE A 822 -10.95 -13.74 10.22
N LEU A 823 -12.25 -13.62 10.56
CA LEU A 823 -13.06 -12.43 10.26
C LEU A 823 -13.29 -11.56 11.50
N ASP A 824 -13.31 -10.24 11.29
CA ASP A 824 -13.73 -9.29 12.31
C ASP A 824 -15.25 -9.31 12.48
N VAL A 825 -15.71 -9.81 13.60
CA VAL A 825 -17.14 -9.93 13.95
C VAL A 825 -17.89 -8.59 13.86
N ARG A 826 -17.20 -7.46 14.14
CA ARG A 826 -17.81 -6.13 14.11
C ARG A 826 -18.12 -5.62 12.70
N ARG A 827 -17.50 -6.24 11.70
CA ARG A 827 -17.66 -5.89 10.28
C ARG A 827 -18.26 -7.03 9.45
N GLN A 828 -18.91 -7.99 10.09
CA GLN A 828 -19.58 -9.09 9.38
C GLN A 828 -20.73 -8.61 8.47
N SER A 829 -21.40 -7.52 8.83
CA SER A 829 -22.42 -6.90 7.98
C SER A 829 -21.87 -6.36 6.64
N ASP A 830 -20.57 -6.10 6.57
CA ASP A 830 -19.89 -5.68 5.33
C ASP A 830 -19.42 -6.88 4.49
N ALA A 831 -19.54 -8.12 5.00
CA ALA A 831 -19.10 -9.29 4.27
C ALA A 831 -20.02 -9.62 3.10
N VAL A 832 -19.42 -10.17 2.03
CA VAL A 832 -20.12 -10.59 0.82
C VAL A 832 -19.95 -12.09 0.62
N ILE A 833 -21.08 -12.80 0.50
CA ILE A 833 -21.11 -14.23 0.19
C ILE A 833 -21.43 -14.37 -1.30
N THR A 834 -20.53 -15.03 -2.03
CA THR A 834 -20.66 -15.15 -3.48
C THR A 834 -21.37 -16.45 -3.87
N PRO A 835 -22.14 -16.46 -4.97
CA PRO A 835 -22.71 -17.70 -5.49
C PRO A 835 -21.66 -18.73 -5.92
N THR A 836 -20.43 -18.33 -6.17
CA THR A 836 -19.30 -19.21 -6.54
C THR A 836 -18.65 -19.97 -5.37
N GLY A 837 -19.20 -19.86 -4.16
CA GLY A 837 -18.68 -20.60 -3.02
C GLY A 837 -17.64 -19.87 -2.17
N HIS A 838 -17.65 -18.53 -2.17
CA HIS A 838 -16.66 -17.76 -1.42
C HIS A 838 -17.30 -16.76 -0.44
N ILE A 839 -16.59 -16.48 0.64
CA ILE A 839 -16.86 -15.35 1.54
C ILE A 839 -15.73 -14.35 1.38
N LEU A 840 -16.08 -13.09 1.13
CA LEU A 840 -15.20 -11.93 1.22
C LEU A 840 -15.57 -11.19 2.50
N GLY A 841 -14.63 -11.05 3.43
CA GLY A 841 -14.90 -10.39 4.70
C GLY A 841 -13.68 -9.69 5.26
N PHE A 842 -13.91 -8.69 6.12
CA PHE A 842 -12.82 -7.97 6.76
C PHE A 842 -12.21 -8.80 7.88
N THR A 843 -10.88 -8.84 7.92
CA THR A 843 -10.07 -9.46 8.98
C THR A 843 -9.59 -8.44 10.00
N GLY A 844 -9.69 -7.17 9.65
CA GLY A 844 -9.26 -6.02 10.43
C GLY A 844 -9.76 -4.74 9.80
N PRO A 845 -9.19 -3.58 10.16
CA PRO A 845 -9.67 -2.29 9.67
C PRO A 845 -9.55 -2.10 8.16
N SER A 846 -8.57 -2.71 7.52
CA SER A 846 -8.26 -2.51 6.09
C SER A 846 -7.67 -3.74 5.39
N GLU A 847 -7.88 -4.92 5.92
CA GLU A 847 -7.53 -6.19 5.28
C GLU A 847 -8.78 -7.03 5.05
N LEU A 848 -8.84 -7.68 3.89
CA LEU A 848 -9.90 -8.59 3.46
C LEU A 848 -9.38 -10.02 3.36
N ALA A 849 -10.18 -10.98 3.79
CA ALA A 849 -9.97 -12.40 3.49
C ALA A 849 -10.91 -12.86 2.37
N LEU A 850 -10.39 -13.69 1.49
CA LEU A 850 -11.14 -14.52 0.57
C LEU A 850 -11.15 -15.95 1.11
N LEU A 851 -12.32 -16.44 1.53
CA LEU A 851 -12.51 -17.79 2.03
C LEU A 851 -13.26 -18.65 1.00
N ASN A 852 -12.82 -19.87 0.77
CA ASN A 852 -13.62 -20.89 0.07
C ASN A 852 -14.53 -21.59 1.08
N ILE A 853 -15.84 -21.51 0.90
CA ILE A 853 -16.84 -22.07 1.81
C ILE A 853 -16.74 -23.60 1.88
N TRP A 854 -16.47 -24.24 0.75
CA TRP A 854 -16.52 -25.67 0.53
C TRP A 854 -15.12 -26.30 0.52
N GLY A 855 -14.36 -26.03 1.55
CA GLY A 855 -12.99 -26.49 1.71
C GLY A 855 -12.83 -27.63 2.73
N VAL A 856 -11.60 -27.78 3.21
CA VAL A 856 -11.19 -28.75 4.22
C VAL A 856 -10.78 -28.10 5.54
N GLY A 857 -10.87 -26.78 5.64
CA GLY A 857 -10.50 -26.00 6.81
C GLY A 857 -9.00 -25.65 6.86
N ASP A 858 -8.37 -25.54 5.70
CA ASP A 858 -6.96 -25.18 5.62
C ASP A 858 -6.74 -23.71 5.98
N SER A 859 -5.65 -23.46 6.68
CA SER A 859 -5.18 -22.10 6.95
C SER A 859 -4.63 -21.44 5.69
N LEU A 860 -4.51 -20.11 5.74
CA LEU A 860 -3.97 -19.31 4.65
C LEU A 860 -2.63 -19.89 4.12
N PRO A 861 -2.55 -20.24 2.84
CA PRO A 861 -1.32 -20.75 2.25
C PRO A 861 -0.25 -19.66 2.25
N ARG A 862 1.01 -20.07 2.46
CA ARG A 862 2.14 -19.14 2.34
C ARG A 862 2.29 -18.69 0.89
N SER A 863 2.50 -17.39 0.67
CA SER A 863 2.81 -16.88 -0.66
C SER A 863 4.02 -17.60 -1.26
N GLN A 864 3.91 -17.98 -2.53
CA GLN A 864 4.97 -18.59 -3.31
C GLN A 864 5.65 -17.60 -4.25
N ASP A 865 5.23 -16.34 -4.25
CA ASP A 865 5.84 -15.29 -5.05
C ASP A 865 7.33 -15.17 -4.74
N ARG A 866 8.14 -14.99 -5.76
CA ARG A 866 9.58 -14.76 -5.59
C ARG A 866 9.83 -13.28 -5.44
N LEU A 867 10.51 -12.89 -4.38
CA LEU A 867 10.90 -11.50 -4.12
C LEU A 867 12.31 -11.20 -4.65
N PHE A 868 13.24 -12.12 -4.43
CA PHE A 868 14.65 -11.91 -4.74
C PHE A 868 15.00 -12.38 -6.14
N ASN A 869 15.67 -11.50 -6.90
CA ASN A 869 16.28 -11.83 -8.19
C ASN A 869 17.82 -11.83 -8.03
N PRO A 870 18.48 -12.99 -8.06
CA PRO A 870 19.94 -13.07 -7.92
C PRO A 870 20.70 -12.46 -9.09
N GLU A 871 20.07 -12.27 -10.25
CA GLU A 871 20.66 -11.62 -11.42
C GLU A 871 20.70 -10.10 -11.32
N ALA A 872 19.95 -9.52 -10.39
CA ALA A 872 19.97 -8.07 -10.14
C ALA A 872 21.24 -7.71 -9.36
N LEU A 873 22.29 -7.39 -10.10
CA LEU A 873 23.59 -7.01 -9.54
C LEU A 873 23.49 -5.63 -8.86
N ILE A 874 24.16 -5.50 -7.72
CA ILE A 874 24.32 -4.21 -7.05
C ILE A 874 25.17 -3.31 -7.96
N PRO A 875 24.69 -2.12 -8.35
CA PRO A 875 25.48 -1.22 -9.19
C PRO A 875 26.76 -0.80 -8.47
N PRO A 876 27.84 -0.55 -9.23
CA PRO A 876 29.08 -0.07 -8.63
C PRO A 876 28.82 1.27 -7.92
N ARG A 877 29.45 1.45 -6.76
CA ARG A 877 29.41 2.71 -6.02
C ARG A 877 30.00 3.82 -6.90
N PRO A 878 29.38 5.02 -6.96
CA PRO A 878 29.94 6.16 -7.68
C PRO A 878 31.35 6.47 -7.16
N THR A 879 32.31 6.61 -8.05
CA THR A 879 33.69 6.94 -7.69
C THR A 879 33.79 8.41 -7.28
N ILE A 880 34.68 8.70 -6.33
CA ILE A 880 35.06 10.08 -6.01
C ILE A 880 35.87 10.63 -7.20
N SER A 881 35.46 11.78 -7.76
CA SER A 881 36.30 12.43 -8.77
C SER A 881 37.61 12.90 -8.15
N THR A 882 38.73 12.63 -8.80
CA THR A 882 40.08 12.99 -8.34
C THR A 882 40.26 14.50 -8.13
N VAL A 883 39.43 15.33 -8.78
CA VAL A 883 39.42 16.80 -8.65
C VAL A 883 38.81 17.28 -7.33
N GLN A 884 37.93 16.50 -6.71
CA GLN A 884 37.26 16.90 -5.46
C GLN A 884 37.99 16.42 -4.19
N TRP A 885 38.85 15.43 -4.28
CA TRP A 885 39.60 14.85 -3.17
C TRP A 885 41.09 14.85 -3.45
N VAL A 886 41.72 15.92 -3.06
CA VAL A 886 43.15 16.18 -3.39
C VAL A 886 44.14 15.42 -2.51
N THR A 887 43.77 14.69 -1.49
CA THR A 887 44.76 13.99 -0.66
C THR A 887 44.25 12.65 -0.11
N GLY A 888 44.80 11.57 -0.65
CA GLY A 888 45.20 10.38 0.11
C GLY A 888 44.18 9.59 0.89
N THR A 889 42.86 9.66 0.62
CA THR A 889 41.89 8.74 1.16
C THR A 889 41.93 7.45 0.35
N GLN A 890 42.66 6.49 0.85
CA GLN A 890 42.62 5.12 0.33
C GLN A 890 41.22 4.58 0.53
N TYR A 891 40.62 4.06 -0.56
CA TYR A 891 39.33 3.41 -0.53
C TYR A 891 39.36 2.21 0.41
N ILE A 892 38.36 2.07 1.26
CA ILE A 892 38.11 0.87 2.03
C ILE A 892 37.20 -0.05 1.21
N THR A 893 37.59 -1.32 1.09
CA THR A 893 36.79 -2.34 0.42
C THR A 893 35.77 -2.95 1.39
N PRO A 894 34.73 -3.63 0.92
CA PRO A 894 33.85 -4.41 1.77
C PRO A 894 34.59 -5.45 2.64
N ALA A 895 35.64 -6.07 2.09
CA ALA A 895 36.47 -7.02 2.83
C ALA A 895 37.25 -6.37 3.98
N ASP A 896 37.74 -5.13 3.77
CA ASP A 896 38.40 -4.37 4.85
C ASP A 896 37.37 -4.01 5.95
N MET A 897 36.15 -3.68 5.56
CA MET A 897 35.07 -3.39 6.53
C MET A 897 34.72 -4.65 7.35
N ASP A 898 34.75 -5.84 6.76
CA ASP A 898 34.55 -7.09 7.49
C ASP A 898 35.61 -7.28 8.59
N VAL A 899 36.88 -7.02 8.28
CA VAL A 899 37.97 -7.09 9.26
C VAL A 899 37.82 -6.03 10.34
N LEU A 900 37.44 -4.80 9.97
CA LEU A 900 37.28 -3.67 10.92
C LEU A 900 36.08 -3.86 11.87
N ILE A 901 35.01 -4.46 11.41
CA ILE A 901 33.77 -4.64 12.19
C ILE A 901 33.77 -5.96 12.96
N SER A 902 34.13 -7.07 12.34
CA SER A 902 34.05 -8.40 12.95
C SER A 902 35.39 -9.02 13.33
N GLY A 903 36.48 -8.36 12.97
CA GLY A 903 37.83 -8.83 13.24
C GLY A 903 38.42 -9.74 12.12
N PRO A 904 39.74 -10.00 12.20
CA PRO A 904 40.47 -10.73 11.15
C PRO A 904 40.08 -12.22 11.06
N ASP A 905 39.51 -12.78 12.12
CA ASP A 905 39.13 -14.19 12.19
C ASP A 905 37.71 -14.46 11.67
N ARG A 906 37.02 -13.44 11.11
CA ARG A 906 35.69 -13.64 10.51
C ARG A 906 35.80 -14.49 9.25
N PRO A 907 35.13 -15.64 9.15
CA PRO A 907 35.06 -16.37 7.89
C PRO A 907 34.35 -15.51 6.82
N PRO A 908 34.70 -15.70 5.54
CA PRO A 908 34.03 -15.02 4.43
C PRO A 908 32.51 -15.18 4.54
N SER A 909 31.75 -14.11 4.24
CA SER A 909 30.30 -14.19 4.19
C SER A 909 29.85 -15.12 3.05
N GLN A 910 28.64 -15.66 3.16
CA GLN A 910 28.02 -16.50 2.11
C GLN A 910 28.01 -15.80 0.75
N ARG A 911 27.78 -14.49 0.76
CA ARG A 911 27.82 -13.63 -0.43
C ARG A 911 29.23 -13.55 -1.03
N MET A 912 30.27 -13.39 -0.21
CA MET A 912 31.66 -13.40 -0.69
C MET A 912 32.04 -14.76 -1.27
N ILE A 913 31.61 -15.85 -0.64
CA ILE A 913 31.82 -17.22 -1.14
C ILE A 913 31.13 -17.41 -2.50
N ALA A 914 29.87 -16.96 -2.62
CA ALA A 914 29.13 -17.05 -3.88
C ALA A 914 29.76 -16.20 -4.98
N GLN A 915 30.23 -15.00 -4.65
CA GLN A 915 30.94 -14.14 -5.61
C GLN A 915 32.25 -14.75 -6.07
N GLN A 916 33.06 -15.28 -5.16
CA GLN A 916 34.30 -15.99 -5.50
C GLN A 916 34.04 -17.24 -6.36
N ALA A 917 32.96 -17.96 -6.07
CA ALA A 917 32.55 -19.12 -6.87
C ALA A 917 32.12 -18.69 -8.29
N ALA A 918 31.37 -17.59 -8.43
CA ALA A 918 30.96 -17.06 -9.73
C ALA A 918 32.18 -16.57 -10.54
N GLU A 919 33.10 -15.84 -9.92
CA GLU A 919 34.36 -15.39 -10.55
C GLU A 919 35.26 -16.57 -10.97
N ALA A 920 35.33 -17.61 -10.14
CA ALA A 920 36.06 -18.83 -10.48
C ALA A 920 35.43 -19.59 -11.66
N GLU A 921 34.09 -19.59 -11.73
CA GLU A 921 33.37 -20.20 -12.85
C GLU A 921 33.52 -19.40 -14.15
N GLU A 922 33.47 -18.07 -14.09
CA GLU A 922 33.76 -17.20 -15.23
C GLU A 922 35.21 -17.37 -15.72
N ALA A 923 36.16 -17.42 -14.82
CA ALA A 923 37.55 -17.69 -15.17
C ALA A 923 37.70 -19.07 -15.83
N ARG A 924 36.99 -20.10 -15.36
CA ARG A 924 36.95 -21.43 -16.01
C ARG A 924 36.30 -21.38 -17.39
N ARG A 925 35.22 -20.62 -17.57
CA ARG A 925 34.56 -20.42 -18.87
C ARG A 925 35.47 -19.65 -19.83
N ALA A 926 36.13 -18.61 -19.39
CA ALA A 926 37.10 -17.84 -20.17
C ALA A 926 38.33 -18.70 -20.54
N GLY A 927 38.85 -19.53 -19.60
CA GLY A 927 39.91 -20.49 -19.86
C GLY A 927 39.52 -21.57 -20.88
N ARG A 928 38.28 -22.09 -20.85
CA ARG A 928 37.74 -23.01 -21.85
C ARG A 928 37.55 -22.34 -23.22
N ALA A 929 37.10 -21.09 -23.27
CA ALA A 929 36.99 -20.33 -24.52
C ALA A 929 38.37 -19.97 -25.11
N GLY A 930 39.37 -19.71 -24.27
CA GLY A 930 40.78 -19.54 -24.67
C GLY A 930 41.42 -20.83 -25.16
N ALA A 931 41.15 -21.97 -24.49
CA ALA A 931 41.69 -23.29 -24.89
C ALA A 931 41.12 -23.77 -26.23
N SER A 932 39.88 -23.42 -26.60
CA SER A 932 39.33 -23.72 -27.93
C SER A 932 39.97 -22.91 -29.07
N ARG A 933 40.56 -21.75 -28.77
CA ARG A 933 41.32 -20.93 -29.72
C ARG A 933 42.82 -21.22 -29.74
N GLN A 934 43.39 -21.82 -28.69
CA GLN A 934 44.79 -22.19 -28.58
C GLN A 934 45.05 -23.62 -28.95
N ALA A 935 44.05 -24.48 -29.09
CA ALA A 935 44.25 -25.90 -29.53
C ALA A 935 44.73 -26.04 -30.99
N THR A 936 44.86 -24.94 -31.75
CA THR A 936 45.46 -24.89 -33.08
C THR A 936 46.87 -24.27 -33.12
N ALA A 937 47.41 -23.82 -31.98
CA ALA A 937 48.68 -23.08 -31.97
C ALA A 937 49.75 -23.62 -30.98
N ALA A 938 49.47 -24.63 -30.16
CA ALA A 938 50.41 -25.10 -29.14
C ALA A 938 50.58 -26.61 -29.15
N ALA A 939 51.07 -27.15 -30.32
CA ALA A 939 51.65 -28.47 -30.38
C ALA A 939 53.16 -28.47 -30.08
N ASN A 940 53.73 -27.43 -29.49
CA ASN A 940 55.14 -27.43 -29.08
C ASN A 940 55.35 -26.53 -27.86
N ALA A 941 55.39 -27.11 -26.70
CA ALA A 941 56.36 -26.85 -25.60
C ALA A 941 55.79 -27.45 -24.29
N ALA A 942 56.40 -28.61 -23.97
CA ALA A 942 56.20 -29.29 -22.67
C ALA A 942 57.24 -28.80 -21.66
N ALA A 943 56.84 -28.91 -20.39
CA ALA A 943 57.63 -29.12 -19.17
C ALA A 943 57.82 -27.94 -18.20
N GLY A 944 57.34 -28.15 -16.95
CA GLY A 944 58.07 -27.78 -15.74
C GLY A 944 57.36 -26.92 -14.69
N GLY A 945 56.86 -27.53 -13.61
CA GLY A 945 57.22 -27.19 -12.23
C GLY A 945 56.30 -26.28 -11.37
N SER A 946 55.59 -26.90 -10.49
CA SER A 946 55.28 -26.60 -9.06
C SER A 946 55.33 -25.15 -8.47
N GLY A 947 54.34 -24.80 -7.64
CA GLY A 947 54.51 -23.90 -6.52
C GLY A 947 53.30 -23.07 -6.12
N SER A 948 52.62 -23.47 -5.06
CA SER A 948 51.56 -22.80 -4.35
C SER A 948 52.11 -21.71 -3.46
N GLU A 949 51.48 -20.54 -3.45
CA GLU A 949 51.46 -19.42 -2.48
C GLU A 949 51.42 -17.99 -3.11
N GLU A 950 51.42 -17.91 -4.42
CA GLU A 950 51.36 -16.61 -5.12
C GLU A 950 49.93 -16.09 -5.46
N GLY A 951 48.90 -16.78 -5.05
CA GLY A 951 47.55 -16.52 -5.57
C GLY A 951 46.92 -15.14 -5.21
N TYR A 952 47.14 -14.67 -4.00
CA TYR A 952 46.46 -13.45 -3.53
C TYR A 952 47.12 -12.15 -4.04
N TRP A 953 48.44 -12.10 -4.00
CA TRP A 953 49.20 -10.94 -4.47
C TRP A 953 49.18 -10.82 -6.00
N ALA A 954 49.21 -11.94 -6.72
CA ALA A 954 49.07 -11.97 -8.18
C ALA A 954 47.66 -11.51 -8.64
N TYR A 955 46.63 -11.79 -7.84
CA TYR A 955 45.25 -11.34 -8.08
C TYR A 955 45.12 -9.83 -7.89
N MET A 956 45.67 -9.27 -6.80
CA MET A 956 45.67 -7.83 -6.54
C MET A 956 46.47 -7.07 -7.62
N GLN A 957 47.63 -7.55 -8.04
CA GLN A 957 48.41 -6.97 -9.15
C GLN A 957 47.64 -6.98 -10.46
N ARG A 958 46.95 -8.06 -10.78
CA ARG A 958 46.14 -8.19 -12.01
C ARG A 958 44.94 -7.25 -12.03
N GLN A 959 44.26 -7.07 -10.92
CA GLN A 959 43.17 -6.14 -10.78
C GLN A 959 43.62 -4.68 -10.94
N VAL A 960 44.80 -4.36 -10.42
CA VAL A 960 45.43 -3.02 -10.59
C VAL A 960 45.85 -2.82 -12.04
N GLN A 961 46.47 -3.80 -12.69
CA GLN A 961 46.88 -3.72 -14.09
C GLN A 961 45.73 -3.60 -15.06
N GLU A 962 44.64 -4.40 -14.93
CA GLU A 962 43.45 -4.27 -15.79
C GLU A 962 42.75 -2.93 -15.67
N ARG A 963 42.77 -2.32 -14.46
CA ARG A 963 42.21 -0.98 -14.26
C ARG A 963 43.11 0.12 -14.82
N THR A 964 44.43 -0.05 -14.76
CA THR A 964 45.39 0.90 -15.32
C THR A 964 45.39 0.90 -16.84
N GLU A 965 45.27 -0.27 -17.48
CA GLU A 965 45.12 -0.38 -18.94
C GLU A 965 43.79 0.20 -19.46
N LYS A 966 42.69 0.02 -18.76
CA LYS A 966 41.37 0.57 -19.13
C LYS A 966 41.28 2.09 -18.96
N LEU A 967 42.16 2.71 -18.15
CA LEU A 967 42.16 4.17 -17.90
C LEU A 967 43.18 4.93 -18.72
N GLY A 968 44.00 4.28 -19.54
CA GLY A 968 44.94 4.92 -20.47
C GLY A 968 46.07 5.77 -19.80
N LEU A 969 46.36 5.49 -18.52
CA LEU A 969 47.40 6.19 -17.76
C LEU A 969 48.70 5.39 -17.82
N VAL A 970 49.55 5.76 -18.74
CA VAL A 970 50.92 5.23 -18.87
C VAL A 970 51.88 6.19 -18.18
N GLY A 971 52.75 5.66 -17.34
CA GLY A 971 53.99 6.29 -16.84
C GLY A 971 53.83 7.03 -15.51
N ASP A 972 54.76 6.95 -14.64
CA ASP A 972 55.07 7.71 -13.43
C ASP A 972 54.27 7.51 -12.14
N SER A 973 53.12 6.78 -12.18
CA SER A 973 52.34 6.54 -10.97
C SER A 973 52.53 5.18 -10.31
N MET A 974 53.24 4.27 -10.95
CA MET A 974 53.38 2.87 -10.52
C MET A 974 54.32 2.70 -9.32
N GLU A 975 55.42 3.43 -9.25
CA GLU A 975 56.37 3.39 -8.12
C GLU A 975 55.75 3.98 -6.82
N ASN A 976 54.90 4.97 -6.95
CA ASN A 976 54.21 5.58 -5.82
C ASN A 976 53.07 4.70 -5.27
N LEU A 977 52.44 3.85 -6.10
CA LEU A 977 51.37 2.91 -5.69
C LEU A 977 51.95 1.69 -4.96
N GLU A 978 53.13 1.23 -5.35
CA GLU A 978 53.79 0.08 -4.72
C GLU A 978 54.32 0.42 -3.32
N GLN A 979 54.89 1.60 -3.12
CA GLN A 979 55.30 2.09 -1.82
C GLN A 979 54.13 2.40 -0.88
N ASN A 980 53.01 2.89 -1.40
CA ASN A 980 51.82 3.15 -0.60
C ASN A 980 51.08 1.84 -0.20
N SER A 981 51.06 0.82 -1.00
CA SER A 981 50.42 -0.47 -0.65
C SER A 981 51.20 -1.23 0.42
N ALA A 982 52.53 -1.18 0.40
CA ALA A 982 53.38 -1.79 1.41
C ALA A 982 53.23 -1.06 2.80
N SER A 983 53.20 0.28 2.79
CA SER A 983 52.99 1.05 4.02
C SER A 983 51.61 0.82 4.65
N TRP A 984 50.61 0.56 3.84
CA TRP A 984 49.26 0.27 4.32
C TRP A 984 49.13 -1.12 4.98
N ALA A 985 49.74 -2.14 4.41
CA ALA A 985 49.80 -3.47 5.01
C ALA A 985 50.51 -3.43 6.38
N GLU A 986 51.56 -2.63 6.53
CA GLU A 986 52.26 -2.42 7.78
C GLU A 986 51.43 -1.63 8.80
N GLU A 987 50.70 -0.59 8.38
CA GLU A 987 49.78 0.15 9.22
C GLU A 987 48.54 -0.65 9.65
N ALA A 988 47.97 -1.47 8.77
CA ALA A 988 46.87 -2.35 9.12
C ALA A 988 47.30 -3.41 10.14
N SER A 989 48.51 -3.98 10.01
CA SER A 989 49.07 -4.93 10.96
C SER A 989 49.37 -4.26 12.35
N LYS A 990 49.84 -3.02 12.35
CA LYS A 990 50.03 -2.22 13.57
C LYS A 990 48.69 -1.87 14.24
N PHE A 991 47.66 -1.64 13.45
CA PHE A 991 46.29 -1.36 13.96
C PHE A 991 45.70 -2.60 14.64
N VAL A 992 45.75 -3.75 13.96
CA VAL A 992 45.31 -5.05 14.51
C VAL A 992 46.09 -5.38 15.79
N GLY A 993 47.41 -5.10 15.83
CA GLY A 993 48.26 -5.25 17.02
C GLY A 993 47.83 -4.33 18.17
N ARG A 994 47.38 -3.10 17.91
CA ARG A 994 46.84 -2.17 18.94
C ARG A 994 45.48 -2.62 19.45
N GLN A 995 44.59 -3.10 18.61
CA GLN A 995 43.29 -3.63 19.03
C GLN A 995 43.42 -4.93 19.85
N LYS A 996 44.32 -5.83 19.47
CA LYS A 996 44.63 -7.02 20.29
C LYS A 996 45.15 -6.63 21.67
N ARG A 997 46.00 -5.62 21.80
CA ARG A 997 46.47 -5.12 23.12
C ARG A 997 45.38 -4.44 23.92
N GLY A 998 44.45 -3.72 23.29
CA GLY A 998 43.30 -3.12 23.95
C GLY A 998 42.30 -4.16 24.50
N LEU A 999 42.07 -5.23 23.76
CA LEU A 999 41.24 -6.36 24.20
C LEU A 999 41.87 -7.16 25.33
N VAL A 1000 43.18 -7.40 25.28
CA VAL A 1000 43.90 -8.11 26.38
C VAL A 1000 43.94 -7.25 27.66
N THR A 1001 44.13 -5.95 27.55
CA THR A 1001 44.09 -5.02 28.73
C THR A 1001 42.69 -4.88 29.28
N GLY A 1002 41.63 -4.91 28.45
CA GLY A 1002 40.23 -4.91 28.89
C GLY A 1002 39.83 -6.20 29.59
N LEU A 1003 40.27 -7.35 29.09
CA LEU A 1003 40.03 -8.65 29.71
C LEU A 1003 40.82 -8.85 31.02
N VAL A 1004 42.04 -8.35 31.08
CA VAL A 1004 42.88 -8.41 32.30
C VAL A 1004 42.29 -7.47 33.38
N LYS A 1005 41.82 -6.27 33.06
CA LYS A 1005 41.16 -5.39 34.03
C LYS A 1005 39.81 -5.97 34.52
N ALA A 1006 39.06 -6.63 33.67
CA ALA A 1006 37.80 -7.29 34.06
C ALA A 1006 38.02 -8.54 34.95
N LYS A 1007 39.19 -9.20 34.84
CA LYS A 1007 39.51 -10.43 35.60
C LYS A 1007 40.23 -10.15 36.96
N PHE A 1008 40.79 -8.95 37.15
CA PHE A 1008 41.51 -8.57 38.38
C PHE A 1008 40.92 -7.39 39.16
N GLY A 1009 39.73 -6.89 38.74
CA GLY A 1009 38.95 -5.96 39.56
C GLY A 1009 39.63 -4.62 39.88
N LEU A 1010 40.51 -4.08 38.96
CA LEU A 1010 41.17 -2.79 39.07
C LEU A 1010 40.68 -1.79 38.03
#